data_a6df2ac83b735ea590e1322b26c9162d
#
_entry.id   a6df2ac83b735ea590e1322b26c9162d
#
_cell.length_a   1.000
_cell.length_b   1.000
_cell.length_c   1.000
_cell.angle_alpha   90.00
_cell.angle_beta   90.00
_cell.angle_gamma   90.00
#
_symmetry.space_group_name_H-M   'P 1'
#
loop_
_entity.id
_entity.type
_entity.pdbx_description
1 polymer ?
#
loop_
_entity_poly.entity_id
_entity_poly.type
_entity_poly.pdbx_seq_one_letter_code
_entity_poly.pdbx_strand_id
1 'polypeptide(L)'
;MRNVLYPKLAATNIKKNGKTYFPYLLTCILTVMMFYDLLLVSTNSALDTMPGASQLRLILNFAVTITGGFSAIFLFYTNSFLVRQRKKEMGLYQVLGMDKTNLTKMMVWESIYTAGAGILGGILAGIVFGRLIFLVLLKLIRFDVAFQFSVEPEAILISAGLFGAIFLVILIWNIFQVQRVNPVELLQGGKKGEKEPKANWLIAVIGILLLGSGYYIAQTTESPLSAITKFFIAVILVIFGTYALFTAGSVALLKLLKKNKAYYYKTKHFVSVSGLIYRMKQNAVGLANICIMSNIVLVLISATASLYIGQENIMNTRFKTEFSATSDETTPENIQAMERIVQEETQSRGLEIIHEQKYRYVPLSAMKYDNQLKFDTDSGSGYDADAMRGLYVIPLADYNALEGTDISLAPDEVLTYFPDEEFDSGEIVLGKETYHVKENLKESNLQKKKEADVTKNIYLVMADDAAVEHVIQLYGPTKIPITMQYLLNFDMKGNDTAKSEALESMKARMETSGEVQSCYVEYREAYAQEFYGVYSGFFFLGIFVGFLFLMATVLIIYYKQISEGYDDKDRYQIMQKVGMSKKEVKGSIHSQILTVFFVPLLMAILHVTVAFKPITKLLLVFNLSDTHLSMMCTIGVSAVFAVFYVIVFAITSREYYKIVK
;
A
#
# COMPACT_ATOMS: atom_id res chain seq x y z
N MET A 1 -14.92 50.98 -16.04
CA MET A 1 -15.89 50.29 -15.17
C MET A 1 -16.13 48.82 -15.53
N ARG A 2 -16.06 48.44 -16.81
CA ARG A 2 -16.35 47.07 -17.27
C ARG A 2 -15.34 45.99 -16.80
N ASN A 3 -14.07 46.33 -16.55
CA ASN A 3 -13.01 45.39 -16.18
C ASN A 3 -13.04 44.98 -14.68
N VAL A 4 -13.70 45.75 -13.81
CA VAL A 4 -13.77 45.46 -12.36
C VAL A 4 -15.02 44.66 -11.99
N LEU A 5 -15.99 44.55 -12.90
CA LEU A 5 -17.27 43.88 -12.63
C LEU A 5 -17.12 42.38 -12.42
N TYR A 6 -16.42 41.69 -13.32
CA TYR A 6 -16.28 40.23 -13.25
C TYR A 6 -15.46 39.76 -12.04
N PRO A 7 -14.30 40.36 -11.69
CA PRO A 7 -13.59 40.06 -10.45
C PRO A 7 -14.46 40.24 -9.20
N LYS A 8 -15.20 41.36 -9.10
CA LYS A 8 -16.07 41.63 -7.95
C LYS A 8 -17.23 40.63 -7.87
N LEU A 9 -17.80 40.25 -9.01
CA LEU A 9 -18.88 39.26 -9.11
C LEU A 9 -18.38 37.87 -8.68
N ALA A 10 -17.20 37.46 -9.13
CA ALA A 10 -16.55 36.21 -8.76
C ALA A 10 -16.28 36.14 -7.25
N ALA A 11 -15.70 37.20 -6.67
CA ALA A 11 -15.43 37.25 -5.22
C ALA A 11 -16.73 37.21 -4.39
N THR A 12 -17.79 37.92 -4.85
CA THR A 12 -19.11 37.91 -4.19
C THR A 12 -19.75 36.52 -4.26
N ASN A 13 -19.62 35.83 -5.40
CA ASN A 13 -20.11 34.48 -5.59
C ASN A 13 -19.44 33.48 -4.65
N ILE A 14 -18.11 33.52 -4.56
CA ILE A 14 -17.34 32.67 -3.65
C ILE A 14 -17.83 32.89 -2.20
N LYS A 15 -17.98 34.15 -1.79
CA LYS A 15 -18.44 34.50 -0.44
C LYS A 15 -19.88 34.05 -0.16
N LYS A 16 -20.82 34.25 -1.09
CA LYS A 16 -22.23 33.86 -0.94
C LYS A 16 -22.39 32.33 -0.92
N ASN A 17 -21.60 31.61 -1.69
CA ASN A 17 -21.61 30.15 -1.77
C ASN A 17 -20.57 29.52 -0.85
N GLY A 18 -20.21 30.15 0.26
CA GLY A 18 -19.17 29.71 1.17
C GLY A 18 -19.33 28.28 1.67
N LYS A 19 -20.55 27.76 1.86
CA LYS A 19 -20.81 26.36 2.25
C LYS A 19 -20.27 25.34 1.25
N THR A 20 -20.14 25.71 -0.03
CA THR A 20 -19.63 24.86 -1.08
C THR A 20 -18.16 25.15 -1.40
N TYR A 21 -17.79 26.44 -1.41
CA TYR A 21 -16.42 26.86 -1.73
C TYR A 21 -15.43 26.65 -0.59
N PHE A 22 -15.81 26.82 0.68
CA PHE A 22 -14.90 26.67 1.81
C PHE A 22 -14.30 25.25 1.91
N PRO A 23 -15.09 24.16 1.83
CA PRO A 23 -14.51 22.83 1.81
C PRO A 23 -13.63 22.58 0.57
N TYR A 24 -13.99 23.13 -0.58
CA TYR A 24 -13.18 23.05 -1.79
C TYR A 24 -11.81 23.73 -1.62
N LEU A 25 -11.80 24.97 -1.12
CA LEU A 25 -10.57 25.71 -0.84
C LEU A 25 -9.70 25.01 0.19
N LEU A 26 -10.32 24.51 1.27
CA LEU A 26 -9.61 23.73 2.28
C LEU A 26 -8.95 22.49 1.67
N THR A 27 -9.66 21.79 0.77
CA THR A 27 -9.10 20.68 0.02
C THR A 27 -7.90 21.09 -0.82
N CYS A 28 -8.03 22.17 -1.59
CA CYS A 28 -6.93 22.68 -2.41
C CYS A 28 -5.71 23.00 -1.55
N ILE A 29 -5.91 23.74 -0.45
CA ILE A 29 -4.83 24.11 0.48
C ILE A 29 -4.15 22.87 1.07
N LEU A 30 -4.92 21.92 1.61
CA LEU A 30 -4.37 20.72 2.22
C LEU A 30 -3.65 19.82 1.21
N THR A 31 -4.19 19.68 -0.01
CA THR A 31 -3.56 18.87 -1.05
C THR A 31 -2.23 19.46 -1.53
N VAL A 32 -2.19 20.80 -1.73
CA VAL A 32 -0.95 21.51 -2.08
C VAL A 32 0.06 21.43 -0.93
N MET A 33 -0.38 21.65 0.32
CA MET A 33 0.44 21.53 1.52
C MET A 33 1.11 20.15 1.58
N MET A 34 0.33 19.09 1.48
CA MET A 34 0.84 17.73 1.58
C MET A 34 1.84 17.38 0.47
N PHE A 35 1.58 17.80 -0.76
CA PHE A 35 2.53 17.59 -1.85
C PHE A 35 3.83 18.37 -1.60
N TYR A 36 3.74 19.64 -1.22
CA TYR A 36 4.89 20.48 -0.89
C TYR A 36 5.72 19.88 0.25
N ASP A 37 5.06 19.43 1.31
CA ASP A 37 5.74 18.84 2.48
C ASP A 37 6.50 17.56 2.13
N LEU A 38 5.90 16.66 1.34
CA LEU A 38 6.60 15.46 0.85
C LEU A 38 7.79 15.81 -0.02
N LEU A 39 7.63 16.79 -0.91
CA LEU A 39 8.71 17.24 -1.78
C LEU A 39 9.82 17.89 -0.97
N LEU A 40 9.48 18.75 0.00
CA LEU A 40 10.43 19.37 0.92
C LEU A 40 11.25 18.32 1.68
N VAL A 41 10.59 17.30 2.20
CA VAL A 41 11.26 16.20 2.92
C VAL A 41 12.17 15.41 1.98
N SER A 42 11.70 15.07 0.77
CA SER A 42 12.46 14.26 -0.20
C SER A 42 13.71 14.95 -0.74
N THR A 43 13.70 16.30 -0.81
CA THR A 43 14.81 17.12 -1.32
C THR A 43 15.76 17.61 -0.23
N ASN A 44 15.44 17.39 1.04
CA ASN A 44 16.24 17.89 2.16
C ASN A 44 17.60 17.19 2.24
N SER A 45 18.68 17.98 2.27
CA SER A 45 20.07 17.49 2.37
C SER A 45 20.41 16.85 3.72
N ALA A 46 19.66 17.13 4.77
CA ALA A 46 19.86 16.50 6.08
C ALA A 46 19.66 14.98 6.03
N LEU A 47 18.92 14.46 5.05
CA LEU A 47 18.78 13.02 4.85
C LEU A 47 20.05 12.36 4.33
N ASP A 48 20.95 13.08 3.64
CA ASP A 48 22.17 12.52 3.01
C ASP A 48 23.17 11.96 4.01
N THR A 49 23.09 12.41 5.25
CA THR A 49 23.97 11.94 6.33
C THR A 49 23.48 10.68 7.04
N MET A 50 22.30 10.17 6.64
CA MET A 50 21.67 9.02 7.30
C MET A 50 22.06 7.71 6.63
N PRO A 51 22.29 6.63 7.38
CA PRO A 51 22.33 5.28 6.83
C PRO A 51 21.01 4.97 6.08
N GLY A 52 21.09 4.39 4.86
CA GLY A 52 19.90 4.11 4.05
C GLY A 52 19.23 5.34 3.42
N ALA A 53 19.90 6.50 3.37
CA ALA A 53 19.37 7.73 2.78
C ALA A 53 18.90 7.56 1.33
N SER A 54 19.63 6.80 0.53
CA SER A 54 19.30 6.54 -0.89
C SER A 54 17.98 5.78 -1.03
N GLN A 55 17.78 4.74 -0.24
CA GLN A 55 16.56 3.92 -0.24
C GLN A 55 15.36 4.73 0.29
N LEU A 56 15.55 5.48 1.38
CA LEU A 56 14.51 6.35 1.92
C LEU A 56 14.10 7.42 0.90
N ARG A 57 15.07 8.05 0.22
CA ARG A 57 14.80 9.06 -0.81
C ARG A 57 14.06 8.49 -2.01
N LEU A 58 14.37 7.25 -2.44
CA LEU A 58 13.59 6.55 -3.48
C LEU A 58 12.13 6.38 -3.07
N ILE A 59 11.87 5.97 -1.82
CA ILE A 59 10.51 5.80 -1.27
C ILE A 59 9.79 7.15 -1.24
N LEU A 60 10.43 8.20 -0.76
CA LEU A 60 9.85 9.54 -0.69
C LEU A 60 9.54 10.11 -2.09
N ASN A 61 10.44 9.96 -3.06
CA ASN A 61 10.22 10.40 -4.44
C ASN A 61 9.06 9.65 -5.11
N PHE A 62 8.94 8.35 -4.84
CA PHE A 62 7.79 7.56 -5.28
C PHE A 62 6.49 8.09 -4.66
N ALA A 63 6.51 8.44 -3.36
CA ALA A 63 5.39 9.06 -2.67
C ALA A 63 5.00 10.42 -3.27
N VAL A 64 5.97 11.28 -3.60
CA VAL A 64 5.75 12.56 -4.28
C VAL A 64 5.03 12.34 -5.61
N THR A 65 5.50 11.37 -6.40
CA THR A 65 4.90 11.04 -7.70
C THR A 65 3.44 10.57 -7.56
N ILE A 66 3.18 9.64 -6.64
CA ILE A 66 1.82 9.15 -6.36
C ILE A 66 0.93 10.29 -5.87
N THR A 67 1.41 11.10 -4.92
CA THR A 67 0.66 12.22 -4.35
C THR A 67 0.33 13.26 -5.42
N GLY A 68 1.27 13.57 -6.32
CA GLY A 68 1.04 14.49 -7.44
C GLY A 68 -0.03 13.98 -8.41
N GLY A 69 0.08 12.72 -8.83
CA GLY A 69 -0.91 12.07 -9.70
C GLY A 69 -2.30 11.99 -9.06
N PHE A 70 -2.36 11.57 -7.80
CA PHE A 70 -3.61 11.53 -7.04
C PHE A 70 -4.23 12.91 -6.86
N SER A 71 -3.42 13.93 -6.55
CA SER A 71 -3.86 15.31 -6.39
C SER A 71 -4.56 15.83 -7.65
N ALA A 72 -4.03 15.52 -8.83
CA ALA A 72 -4.66 15.90 -10.11
C ALA A 72 -6.05 15.28 -10.24
N ILE A 73 -6.17 13.96 -10.03
CA ILE A 73 -7.45 13.23 -10.12
C ILE A 73 -8.44 13.77 -9.07
N PHE A 74 -7.98 13.97 -7.85
CA PHE A 74 -8.80 14.38 -6.72
C PHE A 74 -9.34 15.81 -6.86
N LEU A 75 -8.49 16.75 -7.23
CA LEU A 75 -8.90 18.13 -7.46
C LEU A 75 -9.87 18.23 -8.65
N PHE A 76 -9.62 17.46 -9.72
CA PHE A 76 -10.53 17.37 -10.86
C PHE A 76 -11.91 16.85 -10.46
N TYR A 77 -11.96 15.78 -9.66
CA TYR A 77 -13.19 15.21 -9.12
C TYR A 77 -13.94 16.22 -8.25
N THR A 78 -13.25 16.85 -7.31
CA THR A 78 -13.84 17.81 -6.36
C THR A 78 -14.37 19.04 -7.09
N ASN A 79 -13.62 19.56 -8.06
CA ASN A 79 -14.08 20.67 -8.92
C ASN A 79 -15.30 20.29 -9.76
N SER A 80 -15.35 19.08 -10.29
CA SER A 80 -16.50 18.59 -11.08
C SER A 80 -17.78 18.60 -10.23
N PHE A 81 -17.66 18.31 -8.94
CA PHE A 81 -18.77 18.39 -8.00
C PHE A 81 -19.19 19.85 -7.73
N LEU A 82 -18.23 20.75 -7.51
CA LEU A 82 -18.47 22.17 -7.33
C LEU A 82 -19.26 22.76 -8.53
N VAL A 83 -18.80 22.46 -9.76
CA VAL A 83 -19.45 22.94 -10.98
C VAL A 83 -20.87 22.38 -11.13
N ARG A 84 -21.09 21.10 -10.76
CA ARG A 84 -22.42 20.49 -10.83
C ARG A 84 -23.45 21.22 -9.96
N GLN A 85 -23.09 21.60 -8.74
CA GLN A 85 -23.99 22.36 -7.85
C GLN A 85 -24.35 23.74 -8.41
N ARG A 86 -23.41 24.39 -9.11
CA ARG A 86 -23.58 25.71 -9.66
C ARG A 86 -24.26 25.76 -11.02
N LYS A 87 -24.55 24.63 -11.65
CA LYS A 87 -25.22 24.59 -12.96
C LYS A 87 -26.54 25.36 -12.99
N LYS A 88 -27.33 25.26 -11.90
CA LYS A 88 -28.59 26.01 -11.78
C LYS A 88 -28.38 27.54 -11.75
N GLU A 89 -27.35 28.01 -11.02
CA GLU A 89 -27.00 29.43 -10.96
C GLU A 89 -26.50 29.95 -12.31
N MET A 90 -25.64 29.16 -12.98
CA MET A 90 -25.12 29.49 -14.31
C MET A 90 -26.25 29.59 -15.36
N GLY A 91 -27.23 28.67 -15.27
CA GLY A 91 -28.43 28.71 -16.11
C GLY A 91 -29.27 29.97 -15.85
N LEU A 92 -29.43 30.37 -14.58
CA LEU A 92 -30.15 31.59 -14.21
C LEU A 92 -29.48 32.83 -14.77
N TYR A 93 -28.13 32.94 -14.67
CA TYR A 93 -27.40 34.07 -15.26
C TYR A 93 -27.60 34.17 -16.76
N GLN A 94 -27.65 33.06 -17.48
CA GLN A 94 -27.88 33.06 -18.93
C GLN A 94 -29.31 33.49 -19.28
N VAL A 95 -30.32 33.07 -18.51
CA VAL A 95 -31.72 33.50 -18.71
C VAL A 95 -31.90 34.99 -18.40
N LEU A 96 -31.15 35.51 -17.44
CA LEU A 96 -31.10 36.96 -17.12
C LEU A 96 -30.31 37.78 -18.15
N GLY A 97 -29.85 37.17 -19.26
CA GLY A 97 -29.20 37.87 -20.37
C GLY A 97 -27.67 37.90 -20.32
N MET A 98 -27.03 37.12 -19.43
CA MET A 98 -25.57 37.02 -19.43
C MET A 98 -25.11 36.06 -20.55
N ASP A 99 -24.35 36.59 -21.51
CA ASP A 99 -23.76 35.79 -22.59
C ASP A 99 -22.73 34.79 -22.07
N LYS A 100 -22.55 33.67 -22.80
CA LYS A 100 -21.59 32.61 -22.47
C LYS A 100 -20.15 33.14 -22.30
N THR A 101 -19.76 34.12 -23.10
CA THR A 101 -18.44 34.77 -23.00
C THR A 101 -18.25 35.48 -21.65
N ASN A 102 -19.29 36.20 -21.17
CA ASN A 102 -19.24 36.90 -19.90
C ASN A 102 -19.27 35.96 -18.72
N LEU A 103 -20.00 34.84 -18.81
CA LEU A 103 -19.99 33.77 -17.84
C LEU A 103 -18.60 33.10 -17.76
N THR A 104 -17.95 32.86 -18.90
CA THR A 104 -16.58 32.37 -18.96
C THR A 104 -15.59 33.31 -18.26
N LYS A 105 -15.67 34.63 -18.49
CA LYS A 105 -14.82 35.62 -17.80
C LYS A 105 -15.00 35.57 -16.27
N MET A 106 -16.23 35.42 -15.80
CA MET A 106 -16.49 35.24 -14.36
C MET A 106 -15.85 33.96 -13.81
N MET A 107 -15.99 32.82 -14.52
CA MET A 107 -15.39 31.56 -14.12
C MET A 107 -13.86 31.59 -14.11
N VAL A 108 -13.24 32.30 -15.07
CA VAL A 108 -11.77 32.50 -15.08
C VAL A 108 -11.33 33.20 -13.79
N TRP A 109 -12.01 34.31 -13.39
CA TRP A 109 -11.68 34.99 -12.15
C TRP A 109 -11.92 34.14 -10.89
N GLU A 110 -13.00 33.35 -10.86
CA GLU A 110 -13.23 32.41 -9.76
C GLU A 110 -12.12 31.37 -9.68
N SER A 111 -11.67 30.81 -10.82
CA SER A 111 -10.56 29.88 -10.87
C SER A 111 -9.24 30.51 -10.46
N ILE A 112 -8.97 31.74 -10.84
CA ILE A 112 -7.78 32.50 -10.40
C ILE A 112 -7.77 32.66 -8.87
N TYR A 113 -8.91 33.08 -8.28
CA TYR A 113 -9.01 33.23 -6.83
C TYR A 113 -8.86 31.92 -6.08
N THR A 114 -9.49 30.84 -6.56
CA THR A 114 -9.42 29.53 -5.92
C THR A 114 -8.04 28.89 -6.08
N ALA A 115 -7.42 28.98 -7.26
CA ALA A 115 -6.06 28.52 -7.51
C ALA A 115 -5.03 29.30 -6.70
N GLY A 116 -5.12 30.65 -6.72
CA GLY A 116 -4.23 31.52 -5.95
C GLY A 116 -4.33 31.25 -4.46
N ALA A 117 -5.54 31.20 -3.90
CA ALA A 117 -5.75 30.88 -2.48
C ALA A 117 -5.30 29.46 -2.13
N GLY A 118 -5.55 28.47 -3.02
CA GLY A 118 -5.13 27.08 -2.84
C GLY A 118 -3.62 26.93 -2.84
N ILE A 119 -2.93 27.48 -3.84
CA ILE A 119 -1.47 27.36 -4.00
C ILE A 119 -0.76 28.17 -2.90
N LEU A 120 -1.07 29.46 -2.75
CA LEU A 120 -0.41 30.30 -1.75
C LEU A 120 -0.71 29.80 -0.33
N GLY A 121 -1.98 29.51 -0.03
CA GLY A 121 -2.38 28.99 1.27
C GLY A 121 -1.77 27.63 1.57
N GLY A 122 -1.67 26.74 0.57
CA GLY A 122 -1.07 25.42 0.72
C GLY A 122 0.44 25.47 0.97
N ILE A 123 1.17 26.27 0.18
CA ILE A 123 2.62 26.46 0.38
C ILE A 123 2.91 27.11 1.73
N LEU A 124 2.18 28.16 2.11
CA LEU A 124 2.33 28.79 3.42
C LEU A 124 2.04 27.83 4.57
N ALA A 125 0.96 27.05 4.46
CA ALA A 125 0.65 26.02 5.44
C ALA A 125 1.76 24.95 5.49
N GLY A 126 2.28 24.52 4.34
CA GLY A 126 3.40 23.57 4.25
C GLY A 126 4.68 24.11 4.89
N ILE A 127 5.03 25.36 4.68
CA ILE A 127 6.18 25.98 5.36
C ILE A 127 6.01 25.96 6.89
N VAL A 128 4.77 26.18 7.39
CA VAL A 128 4.49 26.14 8.83
C VAL A 128 4.52 24.74 9.39
N PHE A 129 3.90 23.77 8.71
CA PHE A 129 3.79 22.40 9.17
C PHE A 129 4.95 21.50 8.72
N GLY A 130 5.69 21.87 7.69
CA GLY A 130 6.80 21.09 7.14
C GLY A 130 7.86 20.74 8.18
N ARG A 131 8.16 21.67 9.09
CA ARG A 131 9.05 21.40 10.23
C ARG A 131 8.51 20.30 11.14
N LEU A 132 7.22 20.33 11.46
CA LEU A 132 6.59 19.30 12.29
C LEU A 132 6.62 17.93 11.59
N ILE A 133 6.30 17.92 10.32
CA ILE A 133 6.25 16.70 9.49
C ILE A 133 7.64 16.06 9.41
N PHE A 134 8.67 16.85 9.17
CA PHE A 134 10.05 16.37 9.15
C PHE A 134 10.50 15.84 10.52
N LEU A 135 10.17 16.52 11.61
CA LEU A 135 10.46 16.04 12.97
C LEU A 135 9.73 14.72 13.28
N VAL A 136 8.51 14.53 12.79
CA VAL A 136 7.80 13.26 12.91
C VAL A 136 8.55 12.16 12.15
N LEU A 137 9.02 12.42 10.94
CA LEU A 137 9.82 11.47 10.16
C LEU A 137 11.10 11.07 10.92
N LEU A 138 11.89 12.04 11.39
CA LEU A 138 13.13 11.79 12.15
C LEU A 138 12.87 10.95 13.40
N LYS A 139 11.81 11.28 14.14
CA LYS A 139 11.41 10.51 15.32
C LYS A 139 11.01 9.07 14.99
N LEU A 140 10.33 8.85 13.86
CA LEU A 140 9.97 7.51 13.40
C LEU A 140 11.21 6.69 13.02
N ILE A 141 12.18 7.32 12.36
CA ILE A 141 13.44 6.67 11.94
C ILE A 141 14.38 6.45 13.14
N ARG A 142 14.10 7.05 14.30
CA ARG A 142 14.97 7.02 15.50
C ARG A 142 16.36 7.61 15.26
N PHE A 143 16.43 8.65 14.44
CA PHE A 143 17.69 9.31 14.08
C PHE A 143 17.74 10.73 14.61
N ASP A 144 18.77 11.02 15.41
CA ASP A 144 19.01 12.35 15.98
C ASP A 144 19.94 13.16 15.07
N VAL A 145 19.35 13.98 14.22
CA VAL A 145 20.10 14.96 13.41
C VAL A 145 19.86 16.37 13.93
N ALA A 146 20.92 17.16 13.99
CA ALA A 146 20.80 18.60 14.19
C ALA A 146 20.04 19.22 13.00
N PHE A 147 18.74 19.46 13.19
CA PHE A 147 17.84 19.92 12.14
C PHE A 147 18.10 21.38 11.77
N GLN A 148 18.57 21.63 10.56
CA GLN A 148 18.50 22.94 9.92
C GLN A 148 17.26 22.97 8.99
N PHE A 149 16.22 23.69 9.39
CA PHE A 149 15.07 23.94 8.55
C PHE A 149 15.45 24.90 7.43
N SER A 150 15.57 24.42 6.22
CA SER A 150 15.71 25.23 5.02
C SER A 150 14.39 25.24 4.24
N VAL A 151 13.97 26.42 3.83
CA VAL A 151 12.87 26.54 2.87
C VAL A 151 13.50 26.40 1.49
N GLU A 152 13.26 25.26 0.84
CA GLU A 152 13.81 24.97 -0.48
C GLU A 152 13.00 25.69 -1.57
N PRO A 153 13.59 26.69 -2.28
CA PRO A 153 12.89 27.42 -3.35
C PRO A 153 12.44 26.50 -4.50
N GLU A 154 13.19 25.44 -4.73
CA GLU A 154 12.88 24.43 -5.75
C GLU A 154 11.57 23.72 -5.44
N ALA A 155 11.34 23.31 -4.19
CA ALA A 155 10.10 22.68 -3.75
C ALA A 155 8.87 23.62 -3.94
N ILE A 156 9.06 24.93 -3.71
CA ILE A 156 8.02 25.94 -3.95
C ILE A 156 7.70 26.03 -5.44
N LEU A 157 8.72 26.13 -6.30
CA LEU A 157 8.54 26.27 -7.74
C LEU A 157 7.90 25.04 -8.38
N ILE A 158 8.35 23.83 -8.02
CA ILE A 158 7.77 22.59 -8.51
C ILE A 158 6.31 22.46 -8.08
N SER A 159 6.01 22.72 -6.80
CA SER A 159 4.63 22.66 -6.29
C SER A 159 3.73 23.69 -6.96
N ALA A 160 4.17 24.94 -7.05
CA ALA A 160 3.41 25.99 -7.73
C ALA A 160 3.19 25.68 -9.22
N GLY A 161 4.21 25.14 -9.90
CA GLY A 161 4.13 24.74 -11.31
C GLY A 161 3.16 23.59 -11.54
N LEU A 162 3.26 22.52 -10.76
CA LEU A 162 2.37 21.34 -10.86
C LEU A 162 0.91 21.75 -10.62
N PHE A 163 0.64 22.41 -9.50
CA PHE A 163 -0.74 22.80 -9.16
C PHE A 163 -1.27 23.90 -10.07
N GLY A 164 -0.41 24.82 -10.54
CA GLY A 164 -0.75 25.78 -11.59
C GLY A 164 -1.23 25.08 -12.87
N ALA A 165 -0.51 24.06 -13.32
CA ALA A 165 -0.90 23.25 -14.47
C ALA A 165 -2.21 22.48 -14.22
N ILE A 166 -2.39 21.87 -13.04
CA ILE A 166 -3.64 21.18 -12.66
C ILE A 166 -4.83 22.13 -12.71
N PHE A 167 -4.74 23.30 -12.08
CA PHE A 167 -5.82 24.29 -12.08
C PHE A 167 -6.11 24.85 -13.48
N LEU A 168 -5.10 24.99 -14.32
CA LEU A 168 -5.26 25.41 -15.71
C LEU A 168 -6.05 24.36 -16.51
N VAL A 169 -5.71 23.08 -16.38
CA VAL A 169 -6.47 21.99 -17.03
C VAL A 169 -7.91 21.96 -16.54
N ILE A 170 -8.13 22.11 -15.22
CA ILE A 170 -9.46 22.20 -14.61
C ILE A 170 -10.25 23.39 -15.20
N LEU A 171 -9.63 24.55 -15.33
CA LEU A 171 -10.26 25.74 -15.91
C LEU A 171 -10.68 25.50 -17.36
N ILE A 172 -9.79 24.96 -18.20
CA ILE A 172 -10.08 24.63 -19.60
C ILE A 172 -11.27 23.67 -19.68
N TRP A 173 -11.29 22.63 -18.86
CA TRP A 173 -12.39 21.68 -18.80
C TRP A 173 -13.72 22.32 -18.40
N ASN A 174 -13.70 23.20 -17.41
CA ASN A 174 -14.89 23.92 -16.94
C ASN A 174 -15.46 24.83 -18.04
N ILE A 175 -14.58 25.54 -18.76
CA ILE A 175 -14.98 26.40 -19.90
C ILE A 175 -15.64 25.54 -20.98
N PHE A 176 -15.02 24.44 -21.36
CA PHE A 176 -15.54 23.51 -22.37
C PHE A 176 -16.92 22.95 -21.98
N GLN A 177 -17.10 22.59 -20.69
CA GLN A 177 -18.36 22.08 -20.19
C GLN A 177 -19.50 23.14 -20.26
N VAL A 178 -19.19 24.39 -19.90
CA VAL A 178 -20.21 25.48 -19.93
C VAL A 178 -20.58 25.88 -21.35
N GLN A 179 -19.64 25.86 -22.28
CA GLN A 179 -19.93 26.19 -23.69
C GLN A 179 -20.84 25.18 -24.38
N ARG A 180 -20.81 23.91 -23.97
CA ARG A 180 -21.61 22.83 -24.57
C ARG A 180 -23.05 22.73 -24.06
N VAL A 181 -23.37 23.32 -22.90
CA VAL A 181 -24.68 23.09 -22.26
C VAL A 181 -25.68 24.18 -22.69
N ASN A 182 -26.94 23.77 -22.95
CA ASN A 182 -28.04 24.67 -23.26
C ASN A 182 -28.66 25.26 -21.98
N PRO A 183 -28.93 26.57 -21.91
CA PRO A 183 -29.49 27.26 -20.73
C PRO A 183 -30.79 26.64 -20.23
N VAL A 184 -31.67 26.24 -21.16
CA VAL A 184 -32.98 25.65 -20.86
C VAL A 184 -32.86 24.28 -20.20
N GLU A 185 -31.88 23.47 -20.60
CA GLU A 185 -31.63 22.15 -19.98
C GLU A 185 -31.11 22.29 -18.55
N LEU A 186 -30.33 23.34 -18.27
CA LEU A 186 -29.82 23.64 -16.92
C LEU A 186 -30.95 23.96 -15.92
N LEU A 187 -32.00 24.66 -16.36
CA LEU A 187 -33.15 25.02 -15.51
C LEU A 187 -34.16 23.89 -15.39
N GLN A 188 -34.35 23.09 -16.44
CA GLN A 188 -35.35 22.02 -16.48
C GLN A 188 -34.82 20.70 -15.88
N GLY A 189 -33.51 20.54 -15.68
CA GLY A 189 -32.90 19.30 -15.20
C GLY A 189 -33.43 18.81 -13.85
N GLY A 190 -34.07 19.67 -13.05
CA GLY A 190 -34.74 19.31 -11.80
C GLY A 190 -36.23 18.98 -11.89
N LYS A 191 -36.88 19.24 -13.05
CA LYS A 191 -38.35 19.07 -13.23
C LYS A 191 -38.75 17.83 -14.05
N LYS A 192 -37.80 17.18 -14.76
CA LYS A 192 -38.10 15.91 -15.43
C LYS A 192 -38.27 14.84 -14.35
N GLY A 193 -39.48 14.30 -14.22
CA GLY A 193 -39.78 13.17 -13.32
C GLY A 193 -38.76 12.05 -13.51
N GLU A 194 -38.13 11.63 -12.42
CA GLU A 194 -37.13 10.56 -12.46
C GLU A 194 -37.81 9.25 -12.83
N LYS A 195 -37.39 8.65 -13.95
CA LYS A 195 -37.82 7.31 -14.31
C LYS A 195 -37.17 6.29 -13.37
N GLU A 196 -37.97 5.35 -12.87
CA GLU A 196 -37.46 4.26 -12.04
C GLU A 196 -36.30 3.55 -12.74
N PRO A 197 -35.12 3.42 -12.08
CA PRO A 197 -33.95 2.82 -12.72
C PRO A 197 -34.23 1.38 -13.12
N LYS A 198 -33.88 1.01 -14.34
CA LYS A 198 -33.92 -0.38 -14.77
C LYS A 198 -32.78 -1.13 -14.09
N ALA A 199 -33.07 -2.28 -13.48
CA ALA A 199 -32.02 -3.15 -12.96
C ALA A 199 -31.26 -3.74 -14.15
N ASN A 200 -29.97 -3.47 -14.24
CA ASN A 200 -29.12 -4.11 -15.23
C ASN A 200 -28.51 -5.38 -14.61
N TRP A 201 -29.26 -6.48 -14.70
CA TRP A 201 -28.87 -7.76 -14.13
C TRP A 201 -27.56 -8.29 -14.69
N LEU A 202 -27.28 -8.02 -15.97
CA LEU A 202 -26.03 -8.43 -16.59
C LEU A 202 -24.82 -7.80 -15.90
N ILE A 203 -24.86 -6.48 -15.69
CA ILE A 203 -23.77 -5.77 -14.98
C ILE A 203 -23.67 -6.23 -13.53
N ALA A 204 -24.79 -6.52 -12.86
CA ALA A 204 -24.79 -7.03 -11.50
C ALA A 204 -24.11 -8.42 -11.40
N VAL A 205 -24.44 -9.33 -12.34
CA VAL A 205 -23.81 -10.66 -12.42
C VAL A 205 -22.32 -10.55 -12.75
N ILE A 206 -21.95 -9.73 -13.74
CA ILE A 206 -20.54 -9.45 -14.06
C ILE A 206 -19.81 -8.92 -12.81
N GLY A 207 -20.43 -8.01 -12.05
CA GLY A 207 -19.85 -7.48 -10.81
C GLY A 207 -19.59 -8.56 -9.76
N ILE A 208 -20.52 -9.51 -9.59
CA ILE A 208 -20.36 -10.65 -8.68
C ILE A 208 -19.22 -11.57 -9.16
N LEU A 209 -19.15 -11.85 -10.46
CA LEU A 209 -18.11 -12.69 -11.05
C LEU A 209 -16.73 -12.05 -10.91
N LEU A 210 -16.60 -10.74 -11.20
CA LEU A 210 -15.34 -10.01 -11.04
C LEU A 210 -14.89 -9.97 -9.58
N LEU A 211 -15.80 -9.69 -8.65
CA LEU A 211 -15.48 -9.69 -7.22
C LEU A 211 -15.12 -11.09 -6.74
N GLY A 212 -15.89 -12.10 -7.12
CA GLY A 212 -15.66 -13.50 -6.76
C GLY A 212 -14.33 -14.03 -7.31
N SER A 213 -13.99 -13.71 -8.57
CA SER A 213 -12.69 -14.09 -9.15
C SER A 213 -11.52 -13.36 -8.47
N GLY A 214 -11.66 -12.06 -8.14
CA GLY A 214 -10.66 -11.34 -7.37
C GLY A 214 -10.45 -11.94 -5.99
N TYR A 215 -11.51 -12.32 -5.29
CA TYR A 215 -11.43 -12.98 -3.98
C TYR A 215 -10.86 -14.39 -4.08
N TYR A 216 -11.21 -15.15 -5.12
CA TYR A 216 -10.64 -16.47 -5.37
C TYR A 216 -9.14 -16.39 -5.57
N ILE A 217 -8.65 -15.49 -6.43
CA ILE A 217 -7.22 -15.26 -6.64
C ILE A 217 -6.53 -14.87 -5.33
N ALA A 218 -7.14 -13.97 -4.54
CA ALA A 218 -6.58 -13.57 -3.26
C ALA A 218 -6.44 -14.74 -2.27
N GLN A 219 -7.41 -15.65 -2.22
CA GLN A 219 -7.40 -16.77 -1.27
C GLN A 219 -6.56 -17.96 -1.74
N THR A 220 -6.33 -18.13 -3.05
CA THR A 220 -5.50 -19.20 -3.63
C THR A 220 -4.04 -18.82 -3.78
N THR A 221 -3.65 -17.59 -3.43
CA THR A 221 -2.25 -17.15 -3.46
C THR A 221 -1.49 -17.75 -2.28
N GLU A 222 -0.45 -18.54 -2.55
CA GLU A 222 0.32 -19.25 -1.52
C GLU A 222 1.76 -18.77 -1.38
N SER A 223 2.46 -18.50 -2.49
CA SER A 223 3.84 -18.03 -2.43
C SER A 223 3.94 -16.49 -2.41
N PRO A 224 4.95 -15.91 -1.72
CA PRO A 224 5.22 -14.47 -1.74
C PRO A 224 5.49 -13.93 -3.13
N LEU A 225 6.20 -14.68 -3.98
CA LEU A 225 6.52 -14.27 -5.36
C LEU A 225 5.27 -14.18 -6.24
N SER A 226 4.37 -15.18 -6.15
CA SER A 226 3.11 -15.14 -6.88
C SER A 226 2.18 -14.04 -6.36
N ALA A 227 2.29 -13.70 -5.07
CA ALA A 227 1.51 -12.64 -4.46
C ALA A 227 1.75 -11.28 -5.14
N ILE A 228 2.99 -10.98 -5.54
CA ILE A 228 3.33 -9.70 -6.18
C ILE A 228 2.47 -9.47 -7.44
N THR A 229 2.38 -10.47 -8.31
CA THR A 229 1.61 -10.34 -9.57
C THR A 229 0.11 -10.53 -9.36
N LYS A 230 -0.28 -11.59 -8.62
CA LYS A 230 -1.68 -11.94 -8.39
C LYS A 230 -2.43 -10.88 -7.59
N PHE A 231 -1.76 -10.20 -6.65
CA PHE A 231 -2.34 -9.13 -5.85
C PHE A 231 -2.86 -7.97 -6.71
N PHE A 232 -2.06 -7.47 -7.65
CA PHE A 232 -2.49 -6.37 -8.52
C PHE A 232 -3.67 -6.76 -9.41
N ILE A 233 -3.67 -7.99 -9.95
CA ILE A 233 -4.79 -8.51 -10.75
C ILE A 233 -6.05 -8.59 -9.87
N ALA A 234 -5.95 -9.14 -8.67
CA ALA A 234 -7.07 -9.24 -7.74
C ALA A 234 -7.62 -7.85 -7.37
N VAL A 235 -6.75 -6.87 -7.09
CA VAL A 235 -7.15 -5.48 -6.78
C VAL A 235 -7.93 -4.85 -7.94
N ILE A 236 -7.47 -5.01 -9.18
CA ILE A 236 -8.17 -4.48 -10.37
C ILE A 236 -9.56 -5.11 -10.51
N LEU A 237 -9.66 -6.43 -10.36
CA LEU A 237 -10.94 -7.16 -10.43
C LEU A 237 -11.90 -6.71 -9.32
N VAL A 238 -11.39 -6.54 -8.08
CA VAL A 238 -12.18 -6.06 -6.94
C VAL A 238 -12.66 -4.63 -7.16
N ILE A 239 -11.82 -3.73 -7.70
CA ILE A 239 -12.22 -2.36 -8.03
C ILE A 239 -13.38 -2.36 -9.03
N PHE A 240 -13.22 -3.01 -10.18
CA PHE A 240 -14.28 -3.05 -11.20
C PHE A 240 -15.53 -3.78 -10.70
N GLY A 241 -15.37 -4.89 -9.96
CA GLY A 241 -16.46 -5.61 -9.32
C GLY A 241 -17.24 -4.73 -8.34
N THR A 242 -16.54 -3.95 -7.52
CA THR A 242 -17.12 -3.01 -6.57
C THR A 242 -17.92 -1.91 -7.29
N TYR A 243 -17.36 -1.30 -8.34
CA TYR A 243 -18.10 -0.33 -9.15
C TYR A 243 -19.37 -0.94 -9.76
N ALA A 244 -19.29 -2.15 -10.31
CA ALA A 244 -20.44 -2.84 -10.92
C ALA A 244 -21.51 -3.18 -9.87
N LEU A 245 -21.10 -3.64 -8.68
CA LEU A 245 -22.03 -3.96 -7.59
C LEU A 245 -22.71 -2.71 -7.01
N PHE A 246 -21.98 -1.63 -6.80
CA PHE A 246 -22.62 -0.39 -6.34
C PHE A 246 -23.53 0.22 -7.39
N THR A 247 -23.19 0.16 -8.69
CA THR A 247 -24.00 0.77 -9.77
C THR A 247 -25.22 -0.06 -10.16
N ALA A 248 -25.07 -1.36 -10.35
CA ALA A 248 -26.14 -2.23 -10.83
C ALA A 248 -26.63 -3.21 -9.76
N GLY A 249 -25.73 -3.77 -8.96
CA GLY A 249 -26.05 -4.75 -7.94
C GLY A 249 -26.92 -4.18 -6.83
N SER A 250 -26.65 -2.94 -6.38
CA SER A 250 -27.46 -2.28 -5.35
C SER A 250 -28.90 -2.04 -5.81
N VAL A 251 -29.10 -1.61 -7.05
CA VAL A 251 -30.44 -1.43 -7.63
C VAL A 251 -31.13 -2.79 -7.82
N ALA A 252 -30.41 -3.82 -8.24
CA ALA A 252 -30.93 -5.17 -8.39
C ALA A 252 -31.40 -5.75 -7.04
N LEU A 253 -30.57 -5.61 -6.00
CA LEU A 253 -30.89 -6.04 -4.63
C LEU A 253 -32.14 -5.34 -4.09
N LEU A 254 -32.21 -4.00 -4.23
CA LEU A 254 -33.38 -3.24 -3.76
C LEU A 254 -34.65 -3.61 -4.52
N LYS A 255 -34.57 -3.95 -5.80
CA LYS A 255 -35.71 -4.48 -6.57
C LYS A 255 -36.13 -5.88 -6.14
N LEU A 256 -35.18 -6.73 -5.73
CA LEU A 256 -35.52 -8.02 -5.11
C LEU A 256 -36.26 -7.82 -3.78
N LEU A 257 -35.78 -6.91 -2.93
CA LEU A 257 -36.45 -6.56 -1.68
C LEU A 257 -37.86 -5.97 -1.92
N LYS A 258 -38.04 -5.17 -2.99
CA LYS A 258 -39.34 -4.64 -3.41
C LYS A 258 -40.31 -5.76 -3.85
N LYS A 259 -39.82 -6.86 -4.43
CA LYS A 259 -40.66 -8.01 -4.80
C LYS A 259 -41.20 -8.79 -3.60
N ASN A 260 -40.47 -8.78 -2.48
CA ASN A 260 -40.94 -9.41 -1.24
C ASN A 260 -42.00 -8.52 -0.56
N LYS A 261 -43.30 -8.82 -0.84
CA LYS A 261 -44.43 -8.02 -0.39
C LYS A 261 -44.50 -7.93 1.14
N ALA A 262 -44.20 -9.01 1.86
CA ALA A 262 -44.25 -9.05 3.34
C ALA A 262 -43.21 -8.12 3.99
N TYR A 263 -42.06 -7.93 3.35
CA TYR A 263 -41.05 -6.99 3.77
C TYR A 263 -41.34 -5.56 3.33
N TYR A 264 -41.71 -5.38 2.06
CA TYR A 264 -41.82 -4.07 1.41
C TYR A 264 -42.97 -3.23 1.95
N TYR A 265 -44.19 -3.82 2.21
CA TYR A 265 -45.38 -3.07 2.64
C TYR A 265 -45.39 -2.66 4.12
N LYS A 266 -44.33 -2.94 4.88
CA LYS A 266 -44.18 -2.32 6.21
C LYS A 266 -43.86 -0.83 6.01
N THR A 267 -44.57 0.09 6.64
CA THR A 267 -44.49 1.54 6.44
C THR A 267 -43.05 2.07 6.41
N LYS A 268 -42.22 1.61 7.34
CA LYS A 268 -40.82 1.99 7.46
C LYS A 268 -39.98 1.51 6.28
N HIS A 269 -40.23 0.31 5.76
CA HIS A 269 -39.48 -0.28 4.64
C HIS A 269 -39.94 0.26 3.30
N PHE A 270 -41.24 0.54 3.14
CA PHE A 270 -41.79 1.09 1.91
C PHE A 270 -41.10 2.42 1.52
N VAL A 271 -41.06 3.37 2.45
CA VAL A 271 -40.44 4.67 2.19
C VAL A 271 -38.92 4.55 2.00
N SER A 272 -38.27 3.71 2.82
CA SER A 272 -36.81 3.54 2.72
C SER A 272 -36.37 2.85 1.44
N VAL A 273 -36.98 1.72 1.07
CA VAL A 273 -36.60 0.96 -0.16
C VAL A 273 -36.92 1.75 -1.41
N SER A 274 -38.11 2.39 -1.48
CA SER A 274 -38.47 3.24 -2.61
C SER A 274 -37.53 4.41 -2.78
N GLY A 275 -37.18 5.10 -1.71
CA GLY A 275 -36.23 6.21 -1.74
C GLY A 275 -34.80 5.76 -2.12
N LEU A 276 -34.35 4.61 -1.58
CA LEU A 276 -33.02 4.07 -1.85
C LEU A 276 -32.82 3.62 -3.32
N ILE A 277 -33.85 3.10 -4.00
CA ILE A 277 -33.76 2.70 -5.42
C ILE A 277 -33.33 3.88 -6.30
N TYR A 278 -33.90 5.06 -6.10
CA TYR A 278 -33.53 6.25 -6.85
C TYR A 278 -32.17 6.81 -6.41
N ARG A 279 -31.90 6.83 -5.11
CA ARG A 279 -30.62 7.31 -4.55
C ARG A 279 -29.44 6.47 -4.99
N MET A 280 -29.57 5.12 -4.98
CA MET A 280 -28.48 4.23 -5.37
C MET A 280 -28.05 4.46 -6.81
N LYS A 281 -28.98 4.72 -7.73
CA LYS A 281 -28.63 5.07 -9.12
C LYS A 281 -27.81 6.37 -9.22
N GLN A 282 -28.18 7.39 -8.46
CA GLN A 282 -27.49 8.70 -8.52
C GLN A 282 -26.13 8.68 -7.83
N ASN A 283 -26.01 7.90 -6.76
CA ASN A 283 -24.87 7.95 -5.83
C ASN A 283 -23.94 6.75 -5.91
N ALA A 284 -24.24 5.77 -6.73
CA ALA A 284 -23.49 4.51 -6.83
C ALA A 284 -21.98 4.69 -7.00
N VAL A 285 -21.58 5.57 -7.92
CA VAL A 285 -20.16 5.87 -8.19
C VAL A 285 -19.50 6.52 -6.97
N GLY A 286 -20.19 7.45 -6.31
CA GLY A 286 -19.67 8.08 -5.09
C GLY A 286 -19.49 7.09 -3.93
N LEU A 287 -20.43 6.12 -3.78
CA LEU A 287 -20.34 5.07 -2.76
C LEU A 287 -19.22 4.07 -3.07
N ALA A 288 -19.04 3.70 -4.34
CA ALA A 288 -17.92 2.86 -4.78
C ALA A 288 -16.59 3.57 -4.50
N ASN A 289 -16.47 4.86 -4.81
CA ASN A 289 -15.27 5.65 -4.49
C ASN A 289 -14.98 5.68 -2.99
N ILE A 290 -15.98 5.93 -2.14
CA ILE A 290 -15.81 5.90 -0.68
C ILE A 290 -15.30 4.53 -0.23
N CYS A 291 -15.88 3.43 -0.74
CA CYS A 291 -15.45 2.08 -0.42
C CYS A 291 -13.99 1.84 -0.82
N ILE A 292 -13.63 2.16 -2.06
CA ILE A 292 -12.29 1.94 -2.60
C ILE A 292 -11.24 2.81 -1.87
N MET A 293 -11.52 4.09 -1.65
CA MET A 293 -10.62 4.99 -0.91
C MET A 293 -10.44 4.52 0.53
N SER A 294 -11.53 4.10 1.21
CA SER A 294 -11.44 3.53 2.56
C SER A 294 -10.59 2.26 2.57
N ASN A 295 -10.75 1.39 1.57
CA ASN A 295 -9.96 0.17 1.45
C ASN A 295 -8.47 0.46 1.26
N ILE A 296 -8.12 1.43 0.40
CA ILE A 296 -6.72 1.86 0.19
C ILE A 296 -6.11 2.35 1.51
N VAL A 297 -6.83 3.20 2.27
CA VAL A 297 -6.37 3.69 3.58
C VAL A 297 -6.12 2.52 4.54
N LEU A 298 -7.07 1.60 4.65
CA LEU A 298 -6.99 0.45 5.55
C LEU A 298 -5.80 -0.45 5.20
N VAL A 299 -5.65 -0.83 3.93
CA VAL A 299 -4.57 -1.71 3.47
C VAL A 299 -3.20 -1.03 3.64
N LEU A 300 -3.08 0.23 3.19
CA LEU A 300 -1.81 0.96 3.21
C LEU A 300 -1.31 1.18 4.64
N ILE A 301 -2.16 1.70 5.52
CA ILE A 301 -1.76 1.96 6.91
C ILE A 301 -1.54 0.65 7.67
N SER A 302 -2.38 -0.39 7.45
CA SER A 302 -2.20 -1.69 8.13
C SER A 302 -0.89 -2.36 7.74
N ALA A 303 -0.58 -2.42 6.44
CA ALA A 303 0.64 -3.05 5.94
C ALA A 303 1.89 -2.30 6.43
N THR A 304 1.92 -0.97 6.31
CA THR A 304 3.07 -0.18 6.72
C THR A 304 3.24 -0.10 8.23
N ALA A 305 2.14 -0.12 9.00
CA ALA A 305 2.19 -0.24 10.46
C ALA A 305 2.72 -1.60 10.91
N SER A 306 2.33 -2.69 10.20
CA SER A 306 2.86 -4.03 10.48
C SER A 306 4.36 -4.09 10.27
N LEU A 307 4.88 -3.50 9.19
CA LEU A 307 6.33 -3.40 8.93
C LEU A 307 7.05 -2.59 10.01
N TYR A 308 6.50 -1.44 10.39
CA TYR A 308 7.10 -0.57 11.40
C TYR A 308 7.13 -1.21 12.80
N ILE A 309 6.03 -1.81 13.23
CA ILE A 309 5.94 -2.46 14.54
C ILE A 309 6.74 -3.78 14.54
N GLY A 310 6.78 -4.46 13.39
CA GLY A 310 7.49 -5.73 13.20
C GLY A 310 8.99 -5.61 12.94
N GLN A 311 9.60 -4.42 12.98
CA GLN A 311 11.02 -4.20 12.68
C GLN A 311 11.95 -5.14 13.45
N GLU A 312 11.72 -5.33 14.73
CA GLU A 312 12.51 -6.23 15.58
C GLU A 312 12.35 -7.70 15.14
N ASN A 313 11.13 -8.11 14.82
CA ASN A 313 10.87 -9.46 14.30
C ASN A 313 11.58 -9.69 12.96
N ILE A 314 11.56 -8.70 12.07
CA ILE A 314 12.25 -8.75 10.77
C ILE A 314 13.76 -8.92 10.97
N MET A 315 14.35 -8.13 11.88
CA MET A 315 15.78 -8.23 12.18
C MET A 315 16.16 -9.59 12.76
N ASN A 316 15.36 -10.12 13.70
CA ASN A 316 15.57 -11.44 14.28
C ASN A 316 15.39 -12.59 13.27
N THR A 317 14.61 -12.37 12.22
CA THR A 317 14.38 -13.36 11.16
C THR A 317 15.53 -13.34 10.15
N ARG A 318 16.00 -12.15 9.78
CA ARG A 318 17.10 -11.99 8.81
C ARG A 318 18.46 -12.40 9.38
N PHE A 319 18.76 -11.99 10.61
CA PHE A 319 20.04 -12.24 11.26
C PHE A 319 19.88 -13.31 12.33
N LYS A 320 20.43 -14.50 12.10
CA LYS A 320 20.46 -15.62 13.06
C LYS A 320 21.43 -15.38 14.20
N THR A 321 22.55 -14.74 13.85
CA THR A 321 23.64 -14.35 14.75
C THR A 321 23.93 -12.87 14.61
N GLU A 322 24.68 -12.30 15.52
CA GLU A 322 25.09 -10.90 15.45
C GLU A 322 25.98 -10.61 14.24
N PHE A 323 26.88 -11.56 13.91
CA PHE A 323 27.82 -11.44 12.81
C PHE A 323 27.68 -12.62 11.85
N SER A 324 27.90 -12.33 10.55
CA SER A 324 27.97 -13.32 9.49
C SER A 324 29.11 -12.93 8.55
N ALA A 325 30.12 -13.76 8.43
CA ALA A 325 31.20 -13.61 7.45
C ALA A 325 31.03 -14.67 6.36
N THR A 326 31.09 -14.27 5.10
CA THR A 326 30.90 -15.15 3.95
C THR A 326 32.07 -15.03 3.01
N SER A 327 32.49 -16.14 2.42
CA SER A 327 33.48 -16.20 1.35
C SER A 327 32.93 -16.96 0.15
N ASP A 328 33.03 -16.37 -1.04
CA ASP A 328 32.72 -17.03 -2.32
C ASP A 328 33.89 -17.87 -2.85
N GLU A 329 35.07 -17.76 -2.22
CA GLU A 329 36.28 -18.54 -2.51
C GLU A 329 36.56 -19.49 -1.36
N THR A 330 36.42 -20.79 -1.59
CA THR A 330 36.48 -21.84 -0.54
C THR A 330 37.81 -22.61 -0.50
N THR A 331 38.90 -22.01 -1.02
CA THR A 331 40.23 -22.60 -0.83
C THR A 331 40.60 -22.62 0.65
N PRO A 332 41.25 -23.69 1.14
CA PRO A 332 41.62 -23.82 2.56
C PRO A 332 42.42 -22.61 3.08
N GLU A 333 43.28 -22.04 2.23
CA GLU A 333 44.12 -20.89 2.54
C GLU A 333 43.24 -19.62 2.75
N ASN A 334 42.23 -19.40 1.89
CA ASN A 334 41.34 -18.25 1.98
C ASN A 334 40.42 -18.34 3.19
N ILE A 335 39.85 -19.52 3.47
CA ILE A 335 39.04 -19.78 4.67
C ILE A 335 39.85 -19.52 5.94
N GLN A 336 41.07 -20.11 6.05
CA GLN A 336 41.90 -19.89 7.21
C GLN A 336 42.33 -18.43 7.40
N ALA A 337 42.59 -17.72 6.29
CA ALA A 337 42.90 -16.29 6.35
C ALA A 337 41.69 -15.46 6.85
N MET A 338 40.47 -15.76 6.37
CA MET A 338 39.25 -15.11 6.82
C MET A 338 39.00 -15.39 8.32
N GLU A 339 39.08 -16.64 8.75
CA GLU A 339 38.92 -17.01 10.16
C GLU A 339 39.97 -16.32 11.06
N ARG A 340 41.22 -16.25 10.62
CA ARG A 340 42.29 -15.54 11.31
C ARG A 340 42.00 -14.06 11.46
N ILE A 341 41.52 -13.38 10.40
CA ILE A 341 41.11 -11.97 10.49
C ILE A 341 40.04 -11.79 11.55
N VAL A 342 38.99 -12.63 11.56
CA VAL A 342 37.91 -12.56 12.57
C VAL A 342 38.49 -12.73 13.98
N GLN A 343 39.37 -13.70 14.20
CA GLN A 343 39.97 -13.95 15.52
C GLN A 343 40.88 -12.80 15.98
N GLU A 344 41.77 -12.30 15.11
CA GLU A 344 42.69 -11.20 15.43
C GLU A 344 41.93 -9.91 15.77
N GLU A 345 40.94 -9.55 14.95
CA GLU A 345 40.16 -8.32 15.17
C GLU A 345 39.28 -8.41 16.42
N THR A 346 38.81 -9.60 16.75
CA THR A 346 38.04 -9.86 17.97
C THR A 346 38.92 -9.80 19.20
N GLN A 347 40.05 -10.53 19.20
CA GLN A 347 40.96 -10.59 20.37
C GLN A 347 41.64 -9.26 20.67
N SER A 348 42.06 -8.50 19.63
CA SER A 348 42.72 -7.21 19.80
C SER A 348 41.85 -6.16 20.52
N ARG A 349 40.53 -6.35 20.51
CA ARG A 349 39.54 -5.47 21.16
C ARG A 349 38.94 -6.06 22.43
N GLY A 350 39.44 -7.20 22.88
CA GLY A 350 38.96 -7.88 24.09
C GLY A 350 37.54 -8.42 23.97
N LEU A 351 37.12 -8.74 22.76
CA LEU A 351 35.84 -9.40 22.48
C LEU A 351 36.03 -10.93 22.52
N GLU A 352 34.96 -11.66 22.84
CA GLU A 352 34.95 -13.13 22.91
C GLU A 352 33.91 -13.65 21.92
N ILE A 353 34.31 -14.55 21.01
CA ILE A 353 33.40 -15.21 20.06
C ILE A 353 32.62 -16.28 20.82
N ILE A 354 31.31 -16.27 20.62
CA ILE A 354 30.38 -17.25 21.17
C ILE A 354 29.44 -17.73 20.06
N HIS A 355 28.87 -18.94 20.21
CA HIS A 355 27.90 -19.52 19.26
C HIS A 355 28.39 -19.57 17.81
N GLU A 356 29.63 -20.00 17.61
CA GLU A 356 30.22 -20.15 16.28
C GLU A 356 29.56 -21.28 15.50
N GLN A 357 29.20 -21.02 14.24
CA GLN A 357 28.72 -22.01 13.27
C GLN A 357 29.40 -21.76 11.94
N LYS A 358 29.93 -22.84 11.35
CA LYS A 358 30.63 -22.77 10.07
C LYS A 358 30.35 -23.97 9.20
N TYR A 359 30.12 -23.74 7.93
CA TYR A 359 29.93 -24.79 6.93
C TYR A 359 30.03 -24.21 5.52
N ARG A 360 30.35 -25.09 4.55
CA ARG A 360 30.32 -24.76 3.12
C ARG A 360 28.96 -25.17 2.54
N TYR A 361 28.49 -24.42 1.57
CA TYR A 361 27.25 -24.71 0.88
C TYR A 361 27.24 -24.10 -0.52
N VAL A 362 26.33 -24.59 -1.39
CA VAL A 362 26.06 -24.02 -2.71
C VAL A 362 24.61 -23.53 -2.74
N PRO A 363 24.36 -22.21 -2.90
CA PRO A 363 23.02 -21.68 -3.04
C PRO A 363 22.53 -21.81 -4.49
N LEU A 364 21.44 -22.53 -4.69
CA LEU A 364 20.79 -22.76 -5.97
C LEU A 364 19.31 -22.37 -5.89
N SER A 365 18.65 -22.36 -7.02
CA SER A 365 17.19 -22.28 -7.10
C SER A 365 16.65 -23.42 -7.96
N ALA A 366 15.52 -24.00 -7.57
CA ALA A 366 14.88 -25.05 -8.31
C ALA A 366 13.36 -24.93 -8.25
N MET A 367 12.67 -25.44 -9.27
CA MET A 367 11.23 -25.63 -9.26
C MET A 367 10.91 -27.04 -8.79
N LYS A 368 10.19 -27.17 -7.68
CA LYS A 368 9.80 -28.46 -7.08
C LYS A 368 8.45 -28.93 -7.59
N TYR A 369 8.42 -30.11 -8.16
CA TYR A 369 7.22 -30.85 -8.55
C TYR A 369 7.29 -32.26 -7.94
N ASP A 370 6.49 -32.53 -6.95
CA ASP A 370 6.54 -33.75 -6.13
C ASP A 370 7.95 -34.05 -5.58
N ASN A 371 8.65 -35.06 -6.08
CA ASN A 371 10.02 -35.41 -5.72
C ASN A 371 11.07 -34.92 -6.73
N GLN A 372 10.66 -34.16 -7.76
CA GLN A 372 11.55 -33.65 -8.79
C GLN A 372 11.89 -32.17 -8.57
N LEU A 373 13.17 -31.84 -8.56
CA LEU A 373 13.73 -30.50 -8.57
C LEU A 373 14.26 -30.19 -9.97
N LYS A 374 13.54 -29.33 -10.70
CA LYS A 374 13.94 -28.85 -12.03
C LYS A 374 14.73 -27.56 -11.91
N PHE A 375 15.88 -27.51 -12.57
CA PHE A 375 16.67 -26.28 -12.63
C PHE A 375 16.14 -25.33 -13.70
N ASP A 376 16.19 -24.02 -13.44
CA ASP A 376 15.58 -22.95 -14.27
C ASP A 376 16.34 -22.71 -15.59
N THR A 377 17.42 -23.46 -15.87
CA THR A 377 18.20 -23.34 -17.09
C THR A 377 17.52 -23.93 -18.33
N ASP A 378 16.49 -24.74 -18.16
CA ASP A 378 15.67 -25.26 -19.26
C ASP A 378 14.64 -24.21 -19.71
N SER A 379 15.06 -23.33 -20.61
CA SER A 379 14.34 -22.18 -21.20
C SER A 379 13.06 -22.52 -21.99
N GLY A 380 12.22 -23.41 -21.49
CA GLY A 380 10.98 -23.82 -22.14
C GLY A 380 9.79 -24.04 -21.20
N SER A 381 9.99 -24.18 -19.91
CA SER A 381 8.91 -24.30 -18.93
C SER A 381 8.59 -22.91 -18.35
N GLY A 382 7.36 -22.45 -18.47
CA GLY A 382 6.93 -21.18 -17.91
C GLY A 382 7.31 -21.06 -16.42
N TYR A 383 7.79 -19.89 -16.03
CA TYR A 383 8.16 -19.58 -14.64
C TYR A 383 6.97 -19.79 -13.70
N ASP A 384 7.09 -20.81 -12.82
CA ASP A 384 6.09 -21.10 -11.79
C ASP A 384 6.60 -20.61 -10.41
N ALA A 385 6.16 -19.44 -10.04
CA ALA A 385 6.54 -18.81 -8.77
C ALA A 385 6.09 -19.62 -7.54
N ASP A 386 5.04 -20.43 -7.64
CA ASP A 386 4.54 -21.26 -6.55
C ASP A 386 5.39 -22.53 -6.37
N ALA A 387 6.05 -23.02 -7.43
CA ALA A 387 6.96 -24.15 -7.40
C ALA A 387 8.41 -23.77 -7.01
N MET A 388 8.79 -22.49 -7.06
CA MET A 388 10.15 -22.03 -6.78
C MET A 388 10.58 -22.35 -5.36
N ARG A 389 11.80 -22.92 -5.21
CA ARG A 389 12.46 -23.24 -3.95
C ARG A 389 13.89 -22.73 -3.94
N GLY A 390 14.35 -22.26 -2.78
CA GLY A 390 15.77 -22.13 -2.49
C GLY A 390 16.35 -23.52 -2.25
N LEU A 391 17.45 -23.88 -2.90
CA LEU A 391 18.11 -25.15 -2.76
C LEU A 391 19.53 -24.91 -2.26
N TYR A 392 19.85 -25.46 -1.09
CA TYR A 392 21.16 -25.37 -0.46
C TYR A 392 21.80 -26.76 -0.47
N VAL A 393 22.91 -26.89 -1.18
CA VAL A 393 23.63 -28.17 -1.29
C VAL A 393 24.89 -28.11 -0.43
N ILE A 394 25.06 -29.07 0.47
CA ILE A 394 26.05 -29.05 1.54
C ILE A 394 26.88 -30.33 1.50
N PRO A 395 28.23 -30.29 1.63
CA PRO A 395 29.05 -31.47 1.78
C PRO A 395 28.79 -32.16 3.11
N LEU A 396 28.79 -33.49 3.13
CA LEU A 396 28.57 -34.31 4.34
C LEU A 396 29.58 -34.03 5.46
N ALA A 397 30.83 -33.73 5.09
CA ALA A 397 31.85 -33.38 6.08
C ALA A 397 31.50 -32.13 6.89
N ASP A 398 30.97 -31.11 6.22
CA ASP A 398 30.52 -29.86 6.86
C ASP A 398 29.25 -30.10 7.72
N TYR A 399 28.32 -30.90 7.22
CA TYR A 399 27.12 -31.29 7.98
C TYR A 399 27.49 -32.05 9.26
N ASN A 400 28.35 -33.10 9.16
CA ASN A 400 28.79 -33.87 10.32
C ASN A 400 29.53 -32.99 11.35
N ALA A 401 30.35 -32.05 10.88
CA ALA A 401 31.04 -31.12 11.77
C ALA A 401 30.05 -30.14 12.47
N LEU A 402 29.03 -29.70 11.77
CA LEU A 402 28.02 -28.76 12.30
C LEU A 402 27.10 -29.43 13.34
N GLU A 403 26.64 -30.67 13.04
CA GLU A 403 25.68 -31.39 13.89
C GLU A 403 26.36 -32.29 14.94
N GLY A 404 27.70 -32.49 14.85
CA GLY A 404 28.44 -33.39 15.74
C GLY A 404 28.10 -34.87 15.49
N THR A 405 27.80 -35.23 14.25
CA THR A 405 27.44 -36.58 13.82
C THR A 405 28.58 -37.25 13.03
N ASP A 406 28.49 -38.55 12.82
CA ASP A 406 29.44 -39.33 12.00
C ASP A 406 28.67 -40.20 10.99
N ILE A 407 27.81 -39.54 10.20
CA ILE A 407 27.00 -40.19 9.17
C ILE A 407 27.89 -40.42 7.95
N SER A 408 27.70 -41.56 7.26
CA SER A 408 28.32 -41.87 5.96
C SER A 408 27.26 -41.99 4.88
N LEU A 409 27.52 -41.51 3.67
CA LEU A 409 26.63 -41.60 2.51
C LEU A 409 27.33 -42.34 1.38
N ALA A 410 26.60 -43.18 0.65
CA ALA A 410 27.04 -43.67 -0.65
C ALA A 410 26.96 -42.54 -1.70
N PRO A 411 27.67 -42.62 -2.84
CA PRO A 411 27.69 -41.54 -3.85
C PRO A 411 26.31 -41.17 -4.43
N ASP A 412 25.35 -42.09 -4.38
CA ASP A 412 23.98 -41.98 -4.83
C ASP A 412 22.98 -41.70 -3.69
N GLU A 413 23.45 -41.61 -2.44
CA GLU A 413 22.64 -41.30 -1.26
C GLU A 413 22.71 -39.83 -0.88
N VAL A 414 21.61 -39.31 -0.35
CA VAL A 414 21.51 -37.94 0.17
C VAL A 414 20.73 -37.88 1.49
N LEU A 415 21.04 -36.91 2.35
CA LEU A 415 20.11 -36.47 3.40
C LEU A 415 19.32 -35.27 2.89
N THR A 416 18.05 -35.23 3.24
CA THR A 416 17.16 -34.11 2.87
C THR A 416 16.61 -33.44 4.11
N TYR A 417 16.47 -32.11 4.04
CA TYR A 417 15.81 -31.35 5.08
C TYR A 417 14.85 -30.31 4.44
N PHE A 418 13.57 -30.45 4.76
CA PHE A 418 12.48 -29.61 4.27
C PHE A 418 11.83 -28.90 5.46
N PRO A 419 12.31 -27.72 5.89
CA PRO A 419 11.80 -27.06 7.08
C PRO A 419 10.34 -26.59 6.97
N ASP A 420 9.88 -26.27 5.76
CA ASP A 420 8.59 -25.61 5.52
C ASP A 420 7.55 -26.50 4.83
N GLU A 421 7.87 -27.74 4.52
CA GLU A 421 6.96 -28.68 3.85
C GLU A 421 7.29 -30.12 4.20
N GLU A 422 6.29 -30.99 4.14
CA GLU A 422 6.51 -32.44 4.32
C GLU A 422 7.10 -33.04 3.04
N PHE A 423 8.09 -33.91 3.21
CA PHE A 423 8.69 -34.67 2.14
C PHE A 423 8.80 -36.15 2.60
N ASP A 424 8.10 -37.03 1.90
CA ASP A 424 7.97 -38.43 2.31
C ASP A 424 8.33 -39.41 1.17
N SER A 425 9.31 -39.01 0.33
CA SER A 425 9.79 -39.85 -0.76
C SER A 425 11.15 -40.44 -0.42
N GLY A 426 11.35 -41.70 -0.76
CA GLY A 426 12.66 -42.39 -0.66
C GLY A 426 13.64 -41.98 -1.77
N GLU A 427 13.21 -41.17 -2.74
CA GLU A 427 14.03 -40.73 -3.87
C GLU A 427 13.76 -39.26 -4.18
N ILE A 428 14.82 -38.54 -4.56
CA ILE A 428 14.75 -37.15 -5.05
C ILE A 428 15.44 -37.05 -6.41
N VAL A 429 14.82 -36.38 -7.34
CA VAL A 429 15.35 -36.20 -8.69
C VAL A 429 15.86 -34.76 -8.85
N LEU A 430 17.16 -34.61 -9.09
CA LEU A 430 17.85 -33.36 -9.34
C LEU A 430 18.11 -33.21 -10.85
N GLY A 431 17.37 -32.33 -11.51
CA GLY A 431 17.43 -32.21 -12.97
C GLY A 431 17.05 -33.53 -13.67
N LYS A 432 18.02 -34.34 -14.04
CA LYS A 432 17.83 -35.64 -14.72
C LYS A 432 18.34 -36.85 -13.90
N GLU A 433 18.95 -36.63 -12.76
CA GLU A 433 19.56 -37.66 -11.93
C GLU A 433 18.74 -37.95 -10.69
N THR A 434 18.69 -39.23 -10.30
CA THR A 434 17.93 -39.70 -9.15
C THR A 434 18.90 -40.06 -8.02
N TYR A 435 18.61 -39.53 -6.84
CA TYR A 435 19.34 -39.82 -5.61
C TYR A 435 18.43 -40.53 -4.62
N HIS A 436 18.98 -41.50 -3.88
CA HIS A 436 18.26 -42.20 -2.80
C HIS A 436 18.32 -41.38 -1.51
N VAL A 437 17.15 -41.11 -0.93
CA VAL A 437 17.05 -40.38 0.34
C VAL A 437 17.30 -41.37 1.48
N LYS A 438 18.49 -41.32 2.08
CA LYS A 438 18.85 -42.15 3.23
C LYS A 438 18.04 -41.76 4.47
N GLU A 439 17.88 -40.48 4.69
CA GLU A 439 17.10 -39.92 5.80
C GLU A 439 16.53 -38.58 5.44
N ASN A 440 15.27 -38.35 5.82
CA ASN A 440 14.65 -37.04 5.78
C ASN A 440 14.70 -36.43 7.18
N LEU A 441 15.56 -35.44 7.37
CA LEU A 441 15.84 -34.80 8.65
C LEU A 441 14.61 -34.01 9.11
N LYS A 442 14.22 -34.16 10.38
CA LYS A 442 13.10 -33.42 10.99
C LYS A 442 13.55 -32.09 11.60
N GLU A 443 14.79 -32.06 12.08
CA GLU A 443 15.42 -30.87 12.68
C GLU A 443 16.89 -30.85 12.25
N SER A 444 17.43 -29.66 12.03
CA SER A 444 18.83 -29.43 11.73
C SER A 444 19.29 -28.05 12.13
N ASN A 445 20.55 -27.92 12.56
CA ASN A 445 21.19 -26.62 12.81
C ASN A 445 21.50 -25.82 11.53
N LEU A 446 21.34 -26.42 10.36
CA LEU A 446 21.38 -25.70 9.07
C LEU A 446 20.37 -24.55 9.03
N GLN A 447 19.23 -24.73 9.72
CA GLN A 447 18.25 -23.67 9.90
C GLN A 447 17.83 -23.55 11.37
N LYS A 448 18.33 -22.55 12.08
CA LYS A 448 18.03 -22.35 13.52
C LYS A 448 16.63 -21.81 13.84
N LYS A 449 15.92 -21.15 12.92
CA LYS A 449 14.55 -20.60 13.12
C LYS A 449 13.77 -20.70 11.82
N LYS A 450 12.40 -20.74 11.92
CA LYS A 450 11.52 -20.51 10.76
C LYS A 450 11.83 -19.14 10.18
N GLU A 451 12.49 -19.13 9.05
CA GLU A 451 12.85 -17.91 8.34
C GLU A 451 11.67 -17.42 7.51
N ALA A 452 11.55 -16.10 7.38
CA ALA A 452 10.64 -15.50 6.43
C ALA A 452 11.32 -15.43 5.06
N ASP A 453 11.63 -16.60 4.50
CA ASP A 453 12.17 -16.65 3.15
C ASP A 453 11.09 -16.37 2.13
N VAL A 454 11.48 -15.66 1.07
CA VAL A 454 10.61 -15.37 -0.07
C VAL A 454 10.20 -16.66 -0.78
N THR A 455 11.07 -17.68 -0.69
CA THR A 455 10.84 -19.05 -1.16
C THR A 455 11.00 -20.01 -0.01
N LYS A 456 10.34 -21.16 -0.08
CA LYS A 456 10.63 -22.27 0.82
C LYS A 456 11.99 -22.83 0.50
N ASN A 457 12.75 -23.26 1.52
CA ASN A 457 14.09 -23.79 1.37
C ASN A 457 14.14 -25.31 1.45
N ILE A 458 15.09 -25.86 0.71
CA ILE A 458 15.43 -27.28 0.70
C ILE A 458 16.94 -27.39 0.94
N TYR A 459 17.33 -28.22 1.89
CA TYR A 459 18.72 -28.51 2.18
C TYR A 459 19.02 -29.94 1.78
N LEU A 460 20.06 -30.13 0.95
CA LEU A 460 20.53 -31.43 0.51
C LEU A 460 21.96 -31.63 0.98
N VAL A 461 22.20 -32.72 1.74
CA VAL A 461 23.54 -33.09 2.14
C VAL A 461 24.03 -34.18 1.20
N MET A 462 25.12 -33.88 0.48
CA MET A 462 25.75 -34.79 -0.51
C MET A 462 26.96 -35.50 0.09
N ALA A 463 27.32 -36.65 -0.44
CA ALA A 463 28.35 -37.54 0.10
C ALA A 463 29.72 -36.86 0.28
N ASP A 464 30.14 -36.03 -0.67
CA ASP A 464 31.43 -35.34 -0.67
C ASP A 464 31.43 -34.08 -1.53
N ASP A 465 32.57 -33.36 -1.58
CA ASP A 465 32.76 -32.18 -2.38
C ASP A 465 32.60 -32.44 -3.90
N ALA A 466 32.97 -33.64 -4.37
CA ALA A 466 32.82 -34.01 -5.78
C ALA A 466 31.36 -34.19 -6.19
N ALA A 467 30.53 -34.72 -5.30
CA ALA A 467 29.09 -34.82 -5.51
C ALA A 467 28.42 -33.45 -5.52
N VAL A 468 28.86 -32.50 -4.69
CA VAL A 468 28.40 -31.11 -4.72
C VAL A 468 28.79 -30.39 -6.02
N GLU A 469 30.04 -30.57 -6.46
CA GLU A 469 30.52 -30.01 -7.73
C GLU A 469 29.73 -30.56 -8.94
N HIS A 470 29.39 -31.84 -8.89
CA HIS A 470 28.55 -32.48 -9.90
C HIS A 470 27.14 -31.85 -9.97
N VAL A 471 26.54 -31.49 -8.84
CA VAL A 471 25.25 -30.77 -8.82
C VAL A 471 25.38 -29.38 -9.47
N ILE A 472 26.49 -28.66 -9.26
CA ILE A 472 26.76 -27.38 -9.94
C ILE A 472 26.81 -27.59 -11.47
N GLN A 473 27.48 -28.66 -11.93
CA GLN A 473 27.56 -29.00 -13.37
C GLN A 473 26.18 -29.36 -13.94
N LEU A 474 25.37 -30.11 -13.19
CA LEU A 474 23.97 -30.43 -13.58
C LEU A 474 23.09 -29.19 -13.66
N TYR A 475 23.34 -28.19 -12.80
CA TYR A 475 22.61 -26.91 -12.83
C TYR A 475 22.88 -26.14 -14.14
N GLY A 476 24.09 -26.25 -14.68
CA GLY A 476 24.48 -25.63 -15.95
C GLY A 476 24.98 -24.19 -15.84
N PRO A 477 25.35 -23.58 -16.96
CA PRO A 477 25.96 -22.26 -16.98
C PRO A 477 24.97 -21.14 -16.66
N THR A 478 25.36 -20.26 -15.77
CA THR A 478 24.61 -19.07 -15.36
C THR A 478 25.37 -17.78 -15.71
N LYS A 479 24.66 -16.64 -15.71
CA LYS A 479 25.31 -15.32 -15.97
C LYS A 479 26.35 -14.96 -14.92
N ILE A 480 26.13 -15.36 -13.68
CA ILE A 480 27.04 -15.21 -12.55
C ILE A 480 27.48 -16.63 -12.19
N PRO A 481 28.79 -16.95 -12.19
CA PRO A 481 29.25 -18.28 -11.81
C PRO A 481 28.72 -18.67 -10.42
N ILE A 482 28.18 -19.87 -10.33
CA ILE A 482 27.79 -20.45 -9.05
C ILE A 482 29.02 -21.16 -8.49
N THR A 483 29.40 -20.77 -7.29
CA THR A 483 30.53 -21.34 -6.57
C THR A 483 30.06 -21.84 -5.20
N MET A 484 30.80 -22.77 -4.63
CA MET A 484 30.65 -23.14 -3.24
C MET A 484 31.04 -21.95 -2.37
N GLN A 485 30.23 -21.65 -1.38
CA GLN A 485 30.44 -20.56 -0.42
C GLN A 485 30.80 -21.13 0.94
N TYR A 486 31.59 -20.39 1.70
CA TYR A 486 31.84 -20.66 3.11
C TYR A 486 31.17 -19.63 3.99
N LEU A 487 30.43 -20.09 4.98
CA LEU A 487 29.69 -19.26 5.94
C LEU A 487 30.26 -19.45 7.35
N LEU A 488 30.57 -18.35 8.01
CA LEU A 488 30.96 -18.28 9.42
C LEU A 488 29.99 -17.35 10.15
N ASN A 489 29.06 -17.90 10.88
CA ASN A 489 28.11 -17.20 11.72
C ASN A 489 28.59 -17.22 13.17
N PHE A 490 28.55 -16.09 13.87
CA PHE A 490 29.00 -16.01 15.26
C PHE A 490 28.36 -14.84 16.01
N ASP A 491 28.30 -15.00 17.33
CA ASP A 491 27.95 -13.92 18.24
C ASP A 491 29.23 -13.46 18.96
N MET A 492 29.27 -12.20 19.40
CA MET A 492 30.37 -11.66 20.18
C MET A 492 29.88 -11.16 21.54
N LYS A 493 30.62 -11.48 22.59
CA LYS A 493 30.45 -10.90 23.92
C LYS A 493 31.37 -9.71 24.09
N GLY A 494 30.81 -8.54 24.40
CA GLY A 494 31.58 -7.30 24.62
C GLY A 494 30.76 -6.06 24.39
N ASN A 495 31.45 -4.92 24.34
CA ASN A 495 30.84 -3.59 24.16
C ASN A 495 30.48 -3.37 22.68
N ASP A 496 29.32 -2.79 22.41
CA ASP A 496 28.82 -2.50 21.07
C ASP A 496 29.73 -1.56 20.27
N THR A 497 30.41 -0.61 20.94
CA THR A 497 31.38 0.25 20.25
C THR A 497 32.59 -0.58 19.76
N ALA A 498 33.12 -1.49 20.59
CA ALA A 498 34.21 -2.36 20.20
C ALA A 498 33.79 -3.35 19.07
N LYS A 499 32.54 -3.82 19.09
CA LYS A 499 31.96 -4.65 18.01
C LYS A 499 31.89 -3.88 16.68
N SER A 500 31.47 -2.63 16.72
CA SER A 500 31.41 -1.76 15.52
C SER A 500 32.80 -1.45 14.97
N GLU A 501 33.77 -1.18 15.83
CA GLU A 501 35.18 -0.99 15.42
C GLU A 501 35.79 -2.27 14.85
N ALA A 502 35.45 -3.44 15.41
CA ALA A 502 35.87 -4.73 14.87
C ALA A 502 35.29 -4.97 13.47
N LEU A 503 34.00 -4.65 13.26
CA LEU A 503 33.38 -4.73 11.94
C LEU A 503 34.10 -3.89 10.89
N GLU A 504 34.36 -2.61 11.18
CA GLU A 504 35.03 -1.70 10.24
C GLU A 504 36.43 -2.19 9.87
N SER A 505 37.16 -2.71 10.86
CA SER A 505 38.49 -3.28 10.60
C SER A 505 38.42 -4.61 9.81
N MET A 506 37.50 -5.50 10.16
CA MET A 506 37.24 -6.73 9.38
C MET A 506 36.87 -6.41 7.92
N LYS A 507 35.97 -5.46 7.70
CA LYS A 507 35.60 -5.00 6.35
C LYS A 507 36.81 -4.46 5.58
N ALA A 508 37.61 -3.60 6.20
CA ALA A 508 38.79 -3.05 5.57
C ALA A 508 39.80 -4.15 5.16
N ARG A 509 39.99 -5.15 6.02
CA ARG A 509 40.89 -6.28 5.74
C ARG A 509 40.32 -7.27 4.74
N MET A 510 39.02 -7.59 4.80
CA MET A 510 38.38 -8.56 3.92
C MET A 510 38.07 -7.99 2.52
N GLU A 511 37.62 -6.76 2.44
CA GLU A 511 37.11 -6.17 1.19
C GLU A 511 38.15 -5.32 0.46
N THR A 512 39.13 -4.73 1.17
CA THR A 512 40.02 -3.71 0.60
C THR A 512 41.50 -4.08 0.63
N SER A 513 41.99 -4.83 1.61
CA SER A 513 43.44 -5.07 1.78
C SER A 513 44.02 -6.12 0.82
N GLY A 514 43.17 -6.97 0.24
CA GLY A 514 43.60 -8.11 -0.59
C GLY A 514 44.19 -9.27 0.19
N GLU A 515 44.04 -9.31 1.54
CA GLU A 515 44.47 -10.43 2.38
C GLU A 515 43.65 -11.71 2.11
N VAL A 516 42.39 -11.54 1.69
CA VAL A 516 41.47 -12.59 1.29
C VAL A 516 40.73 -12.22 0.01
N GLN A 517 40.18 -13.21 -0.69
CA GLN A 517 39.44 -13.00 -1.93
C GLN A 517 37.95 -13.24 -1.71
N SER A 518 37.11 -12.35 -2.26
CA SER A 518 35.64 -12.47 -2.28
C SER A 518 35.04 -12.76 -0.89
N CYS A 519 35.56 -12.10 0.14
CA CYS A 519 35.05 -12.20 1.50
C CYS A 519 34.34 -10.91 1.91
N TYR A 520 33.22 -11.04 2.63
CA TYR A 520 32.50 -9.91 3.22
C TYR A 520 31.95 -10.28 4.60
N VAL A 521 31.74 -9.26 5.43
CA VAL A 521 31.22 -9.44 6.79
C VAL A 521 30.04 -8.52 7.03
N GLU A 522 29.00 -9.07 7.63
CA GLU A 522 27.78 -8.34 8.02
C GLU A 522 27.66 -8.33 9.55
N TYR A 523 27.17 -7.23 10.09
CA TYR A 523 26.85 -7.05 11.52
C TYR A 523 25.43 -6.53 11.66
N ARG A 524 24.61 -7.23 12.44
CA ARG A 524 23.19 -6.98 12.62
C ARG A 524 22.88 -5.51 13.00
N GLU A 525 23.59 -4.95 13.98
CA GLU A 525 23.30 -3.59 14.45
C GLU A 525 23.70 -2.51 13.43
N ALA A 526 24.74 -2.75 12.63
CA ALA A 526 25.12 -1.82 11.56
C ALA A 526 24.02 -1.72 10.48
N TYR A 527 23.40 -2.85 10.15
CA TYR A 527 22.28 -2.89 9.20
C TYR A 527 20.95 -2.42 9.82
N ALA A 528 20.79 -2.52 11.14
CA ALA A 528 19.55 -2.18 11.82
C ALA A 528 19.12 -0.72 11.54
N GLN A 529 20.05 0.23 11.54
CA GLN A 529 19.74 1.64 11.28
C GLN A 529 19.25 1.86 9.85
N GLU A 530 19.85 1.21 8.86
CA GLU A 530 19.42 1.28 7.47
C GLU A 530 18.01 0.69 7.30
N PHE A 531 17.75 -0.49 7.89
CA PHE A 531 16.45 -1.13 7.87
C PHE A 531 15.38 -0.31 8.57
N TYR A 532 15.69 0.24 9.75
CA TYR A 532 14.75 1.10 10.48
C TYR A 532 14.41 2.34 9.64
N GLY A 533 15.37 2.91 8.91
CA GLY A 533 15.13 4.01 7.98
C GLY A 533 14.12 3.66 6.91
N VAL A 534 14.28 2.52 6.25
CA VAL A 534 13.40 2.04 5.17
C VAL A 534 11.99 1.76 5.67
N TYR A 535 11.83 0.95 6.73
CA TYR A 535 10.50 0.57 7.23
C TYR A 535 9.75 1.72 7.88
N SER A 536 10.47 2.60 8.59
CA SER A 536 9.90 3.84 9.11
C SER A 536 9.49 4.79 8.00
N GLY A 537 10.27 4.84 6.92
CA GLY A 537 9.92 5.57 5.70
C GLY A 537 8.62 5.07 5.07
N PHE A 538 8.44 3.76 4.95
CA PHE A 538 7.18 3.16 4.50
C PHE A 538 6.01 3.51 5.41
N PHE A 539 6.20 3.48 6.73
CA PHE A 539 5.14 3.82 7.69
C PHE A 539 4.79 5.32 7.63
N PHE A 540 5.79 6.18 7.56
CA PHE A 540 5.58 7.61 7.33
C PHE A 540 4.78 7.87 6.05
N LEU A 541 5.16 7.24 4.95
CA LEU A 541 4.44 7.29 3.69
C LEU A 541 3.00 6.78 3.85
N GLY A 542 2.82 5.64 4.52
CA GLY A 542 1.52 5.05 4.79
C GLY A 542 0.58 5.99 5.52
N ILE A 543 1.06 6.64 6.59
CA ILE A 543 0.29 7.65 7.33
C ILE A 543 -0.01 8.85 6.44
N PHE A 544 0.99 9.36 5.73
CA PHE A 544 0.89 10.59 4.96
C PHE A 544 -0.06 10.44 3.78
N VAL A 545 0.15 9.45 2.93
CA VAL A 545 -0.71 9.14 1.78
C VAL A 545 -2.08 8.66 2.27
N GLY A 546 -2.12 7.87 3.35
CA GLY A 546 -3.37 7.45 3.99
C GLY A 546 -4.21 8.63 4.45
N PHE A 547 -3.60 9.66 5.04
CA PHE A 547 -4.29 10.89 5.43
C PHE A 547 -4.86 11.65 4.22
N LEU A 548 -4.14 11.68 3.09
CA LEU A 548 -4.63 12.27 1.84
C LEU A 548 -5.90 11.56 1.34
N PHE A 549 -5.89 10.22 1.30
CA PHE A 549 -7.05 9.44 0.89
C PHE A 549 -8.22 9.53 1.88
N LEU A 550 -7.91 9.62 3.17
CA LEU A 550 -8.90 9.83 4.23
C LEU A 550 -9.58 11.18 4.07
N MET A 551 -8.82 12.24 3.82
CA MET A 551 -9.35 13.58 3.53
C MET A 551 -10.25 13.56 2.28
N ALA A 552 -9.82 12.87 1.22
CA ALA A 552 -10.64 12.69 0.02
C ALA A 552 -11.97 11.99 0.34
N THR A 553 -11.92 10.94 1.14
CA THR A 553 -13.12 10.20 1.58
C THR A 553 -14.09 11.10 2.34
N VAL A 554 -13.58 11.89 3.31
CA VAL A 554 -14.39 12.84 4.10
C VAL A 554 -15.09 13.86 3.19
N LEU A 555 -14.37 14.39 2.22
CA LEU A 555 -14.93 15.41 1.31
C LEU A 555 -15.95 14.83 0.34
N ILE A 556 -15.72 13.63 -0.19
CA ILE A 556 -16.71 12.94 -1.02
C ILE A 556 -17.98 12.72 -0.20
N ILE A 557 -17.85 12.27 1.04
CA ILE A 557 -18.97 12.08 1.97
C ILE A 557 -19.70 13.40 2.22
N TYR A 558 -18.96 14.46 2.57
CA TYR A 558 -19.52 15.78 2.87
C TYR A 558 -20.32 16.36 1.69
N TYR A 559 -19.70 16.41 0.51
CA TYR A 559 -20.38 16.95 -0.67
C TYR A 559 -21.60 16.13 -1.09
N LYS A 560 -21.51 14.83 -0.96
CA LYS A 560 -22.61 13.92 -1.22
C LYS A 560 -23.79 14.23 -0.29
N GLN A 561 -23.53 14.35 1.02
CA GLN A 561 -24.56 14.65 2.01
C GLN A 561 -25.24 16.00 1.76
N ILE A 562 -24.46 17.03 1.42
CA ILE A 562 -25.02 18.34 1.10
C ILE A 562 -25.90 18.28 -0.16
N SER A 563 -25.43 17.63 -1.22
CA SER A 563 -26.21 17.49 -2.46
C SER A 563 -27.52 16.76 -2.23
N GLU A 564 -27.46 15.62 -1.52
CA GLU A 564 -28.66 14.86 -1.19
C GLU A 564 -29.63 15.66 -0.29
N GLY A 565 -29.09 16.45 0.64
CA GLY A 565 -29.91 17.30 1.51
C GLY A 565 -30.75 18.31 0.72
N TYR A 566 -30.17 18.94 -0.29
CA TYR A 566 -30.91 19.88 -1.15
C TYR A 566 -31.94 19.17 -2.05
N ASP A 567 -31.60 18.02 -2.62
CA ASP A 567 -32.51 17.26 -3.48
C ASP A 567 -33.70 16.65 -2.70
N ASP A 568 -33.48 16.29 -1.43
CA ASP A 568 -34.51 15.70 -0.58
C ASP A 568 -35.41 16.73 0.11
N LYS A 569 -34.99 17.96 0.24
CA LYS A 569 -35.78 19.01 0.89
C LYS A 569 -37.19 19.11 0.33
N ASP A 570 -37.30 19.23 -0.99
CA ASP A 570 -38.59 19.35 -1.68
C ASP A 570 -39.44 18.07 -1.54
N ARG A 571 -38.81 16.89 -1.59
CA ARG A 571 -39.48 15.58 -1.43
C ARG A 571 -40.08 15.41 -0.03
N TYR A 572 -39.35 15.75 1.01
CA TYR A 572 -39.85 15.63 2.38
C TYR A 572 -40.93 16.67 2.71
N GLN A 573 -40.85 17.87 2.15
CA GLN A 573 -41.92 18.88 2.25
C GLN A 573 -43.23 18.33 1.62
N ILE A 574 -43.15 17.66 0.46
CA ILE A 574 -44.31 17.05 -0.17
C ILE A 574 -44.87 15.93 0.71
N MET A 575 -44.01 15.05 1.25
CA MET A 575 -44.45 13.94 2.14
C MET A 575 -45.12 14.45 3.41
N GLN A 576 -44.65 15.56 4.00
CA GLN A 576 -45.33 16.19 5.15
C GLN A 576 -46.70 16.76 4.77
N LYS A 577 -46.85 17.35 3.56
CA LYS A 577 -48.14 17.83 3.06
C LYS A 577 -49.15 16.71 2.82
N VAL A 578 -48.67 15.50 2.51
CA VAL A 578 -49.51 14.28 2.34
C VAL A 578 -49.83 13.58 3.67
N GLY A 579 -49.35 14.11 4.82
CA GLY A 579 -49.73 13.64 6.15
C GLY A 579 -48.65 12.89 6.93
N MET A 580 -47.42 12.82 6.41
CA MET A 580 -46.32 12.18 7.14
C MET A 580 -45.87 13.04 8.34
N SER A 581 -45.78 12.47 9.52
CA SER A 581 -45.35 13.20 10.72
C SER A 581 -43.84 13.54 10.67
N LYS A 582 -43.45 14.62 11.34
CA LYS A 582 -42.01 15.01 11.46
C LYS A 582 -41.15 13.91 12.06
N LYS A 583 -41.68 13.05 12.93
CA LYS A 583 -40.98 11.91 13.55
C LYS A 583 -40.75 10.79 12.54
N GLU A 584 -41.70 10.49 11.69
CA GLU A 584 -41.59 9.48 10.62
C GLU A 584 -40.60 9.95 9.52
N VAL A 585 -40.67 11.23 9.13
CA VAL A 585 -39.69 11.83 8.23
C VAL A 585 -38.29 11.70 8.78
N LYS A 586 -38.07 12.09 10.05
CA LYS A 586 -36.75 11.98 10.70
C LYS A 586 -36.25 10.52 10.78
N GLY A 587 -37.15 9.58 11.11
CA GLY A 587 -36.83 8.14 11.17
C GLY A 587 -36.45 7.56 9.80
N SER A 588 -37.20 7.94 8.74
CA SER A 588 -36.89 7.53 7.36
C SER A 588 -35.55 8.07 6.87
N ILE A 589 -35.29 9.36 7.09
CA ILE A 589 -34.02 10.00 6.80
C ILE A 589 -32.87 9.27 7.48
N HIS A 590 -32.98 9.05 8.80
CA HIS A 590 -31.94 8.41 9.58
C HIS A 590 -31.61 6.99 9.06
N SER A 591 -32.62 6.18 8.77
CA SER A 591 -32.46 4.84 8.24
C SER A 591 -31.79 4.83 6.87
N GLN A 592 -32.16 5.75 5.97
CA GLN A 592 -31.59 5.85 4.63
C GLN A 592 -30.13 6.32 4.67
N ILE A 593 -29.84 7.35 5.47
CA ILE A 593 -28.48 7.87 5.61
C ILE A 593 -27.56 6.82 6.22
N LEU A 594 -28.00 6.11 7.27
CA LEU A 594 -27.24 5.01 7.86
C LEU A 594 -26.88 3.95 6.81
N THR A 595 -27.86 3.47 6.04
CA THR A 595 -27.62 2.44 5.02
C THR A 595 -26.62 2.90 3.97
N VAL A 596 -26.82 4.11 3.43
CA VAL A 596 -25.94 4.67 2.39
C VAL A 596 -24.52 4.89 2.90
N PHE A 597 -24.38 5.20 4.19
CA PHE A 597 -23.09 5.52 4.79
C PHE A 597 -22.29 4.28 5.19
N PHE A 598 -22.93 3.32 5.86
CA PHE A 598 -22.21 2.18 6.42
C PHE A 598 -21.97 1.04 5.44
N VAL A 599 -22.76 0.93 4.35
CA VAL A 599 -22.52 -0.11 3.33
C VAL A 599 -21.14 -0.02 2.71
N PRO A 600 -20.62 1.16 2.29
CA PRO A 600 -19.25 1.26 1.79
C PRO A 600 -18.18 0.87 2.81
N LEU A 601 -18.35 1.23 4.09
CA LEU A 601 -17.44 0.87 5.16
C LEU A 601 -17.40 -0.65 5.40
N LEU A 602 -18.57 -1.28 5.49
CA LEU A 602 -18.68 -2.73 5.66
C LEU A 602 -18.04 -3.48 4.49
N MET A 603 -18.26 -3.01 3.26
CA MET A 603 -17.61 -3.58 2.08
C MET A 603 -16.10 -3.37 2.11
N ALA A 604 -15.61 -2.21 2.56
CA ALA A 604 -14.17 -1.96 2.68
C ALA A 604 -13.54 -2.91 3.72
N ILE A 605 -14.17 -3.10 4.88
CA ILE A 605 -13.70 -4.06 5.89
C ILE A 605 -13.70 -5.48 5.33
N LEU A 606 -14.74 -5.89 4.58
CA LEU A 606 -14.80 -7.19 3.93
C LEU A 606 -13.64 -7.36 2.93
N HIS A 607 -13.37 -6.34 2.10
CA HIS A 607 -12.27 -6.38 1.14
C HIS A 607 -10.91 -6.55 1.84
N VAL A 608 -10.67 -5.80 2.93
CA VAL A 608 -9.44 -5.92 3.73
C VAL A 608 -9.31 -7.32 4.35
N THR A 609 -10.40 -7.86 4.88
CA THR A 609 -10.42 -9.22 5.46
C THR A 609 -10.03 -10.27 4.43
N VAL A 610 -10.57 -10.18 3.20
CA VAL A 610 -10.21 -11.10 2.12
C VAL A 610 -8.80 -10.86 1.61
N ALA A 611 -8.36 -9.60 1.53
CA ALA A 611 -7.03 -9.22 1.10
C ALA A 611 -5.94 -9.54 2.14
N PHE A 612 -6.30 -9.91 3.38
CA PHE A 612 -5.34 -10.15 4.45
C PHE A 612 -4.31 -11.23 4.08
N LYS A 613 -4.75 -12.36 3.52
CA LYS A 613 -3.86 -13.47 3.12
C LYS A 613 -2.79 -13.03 2.09
N PRO A 614 -3.13 -12.44 0.92
CA PRO A 614 -2.10 -11.97 0.01
C PRO A 614 -1.26 -10.81 0.58
N ILE A 615 -1.80 -9.96 1.45
CA ILE A 615 -1.03 -8.91 2.11
C ILE A 615 0.04 -9.53 3.02
N THR A 616 -0.29 -10.53 3.84
CA THR A 616 0.71 -11.21 4.68
C THR A 616 1.79 -11.90 3.84
N LYS A 617 1.43 -12.46 2.67
CA LYS A 617 2.42 -13.00 1.73
C LYS A 617 3.32 -11.92 1.13
N LEU A 618 2.78 -10.73 0.84
CA LEU A 618 3.60 -9.58 0.42
C LEU A 618 4.52 -9.08 1.54
N LEU A 619 4.06 -9.10 2.79
CA LEU A 619 4.88 -8.71 3.94
C LEU A 619 6.05 -9.69 4.18
N LEU A 620 5.90 -10.98 3.81
CA LEU A 620 7.01 -11.94 3.81
C LEU A 620 8.15 -11.52 2.86
N VAL A 621 7.86 -10.85 1.74
CA VAL A 621 8.91 -10.29 0.85
C VAL A 621 9.80 -9.30 1.60
N PHE A 622 9.27 -8.66 2.64
CA PHE A 622 9.98 -7.78 3.55
C PHE A 622 10.47 -8.48 4.83
N ASN A 623 10.55 -9.81 4.82
CA ASN A 623 10.94 -10.65 5.96
C ASN A 623 10.04 -10.55 7.20
N LEU A 624 8.81 -10.07 7.08
CA LEU A 624 7.84 -10.07 8.17
C LEU A 624 7.01 -11.36 8.15
N SER A 625 7.38 -12.32 9.01
CA SER A 625 6.72 -13.63 9.14
C SER A 625 5.57 -13.65 10.15
N ASP A 626 5.52 -12.68 11.08
CA ASP A 626 4.54 -12.63 12.15
C ASP A 626 3.15 -12.21 11.62
N THR A 627 2.35 -13.23 11.26
CA THR A 627 0.98 -13.05 10.80
C THR A 627 0.04 -12.57 11.92
N HIS A 628 0.32 -12.92 13.18
CA HIS A 628 -0.47 -12.50 14.33
C HIS A 628 -0.32 -10.99 14.56
N LEU A 629 0.92 -10.48 14.53
CA LEU A 629 1.20 -9.05 14.59
C LEU A 629 0.47 -8.30 13.48
N SER A 630 0.57 -8.79 12.23
CA SER A 630 -0.09 -8.19 11.07
C SER A 630 -1.61 -8.16 11.20
N MET A 631 -2.20 -9.23 11.78
CA MET A 631 -3.63 -9.29 12.08
C MET A 631 -4.03 -8.25 13.13
N MET A 632 -3.28 -8.13 14.22
CA MET A 632 -3.53 -7.13 15.26
C MET A 632 -3.45 -5.70 14.72
N CYS A 633 -2.44 -5.40 13.90
CA CYS A 633 -2.31 -4.10 13.22
C CYS A 633 -3.52 -3.83 12.32
N THR A 634 -3.96 -4.80 11.53
CA THR A 634 -5.10 -4.66 10.62
C THR A 634 -6.40 -4.41 11.38
N ILE A 635 -6.65 -5.13 12.47
CA ILE A 635 -7.81 -4.94 13.34
C ILE A 635 -7.75 -3.57 14.01
N GLY A 636 -6.61 -3.19 14.57
CA GLY A 636 -6.39 -1.90 15.24
C GLY A 636 -6.65 -0.72 14.31
N VAL A 637 -6.06 -0.74 13.12
CA VAL A 637 -6.26 0.30 12.10
C VAL A 637 -7.72 0.36 11.64
N SER A 638 -8.35 -0.81 11.43
CA SER A 638 -9.77 -0.88 11.04
C SER A 638 -10.69 -0.31 12.13
N ALA A 639 -10.40 -0.57 13.40
CA ALA A 639 -11.17 -0.03 14.53
C ALA A 639 -11.01 1.50 14.62
N VAL A 640 -9.78 2.03 14.54
CA VAL A 640 -9.52 3.48 14.53
C VAL A 640 -10.21 4.16 13.35
N PHE A 641 -10.11 3.57 12.16
CA PHE A 641 -10.78 4.08 10.97
C PHE A 641 -12.31 4.08 11.12
N ALA A 642 -12.89 3.02 11.67
CA ALA A 642 -14.33 2.93 11.91
C ALA A 642 -14.82 4.01 12.89
N VAL A 643 -14.08 4.27 13.98
CA VAL A 643 -14.39 5.35 14.94
C VAL A 643 -14.33 6.71 14.24
N PHE A 644 -13.26 6.96 13.47
CA PHE A 644 -13.13 8.19 12.69
C PHE A 644 -14.30 8.36 11.70
N TYR A 645 -14.66 7.29 11.00
CA TYR A 645 -15.75 7.28 10.04
C TYR A 645 -17.12 7.62 10.70
N VAL A 646 -17.37 7.10 11.91
CA VAL A 646 -18.55 7.43 12.71
C VAL A 646 -18.56 8.91 13.12
N ILE A 647 -17.41 9.49 13.47
CA ILE A 647 -17.29 10.92 13.78
C ILE A 647 -17.66 11.77 12.54
N VAL A 648 -17.10 11.44 11.39
CA VAL A 648 -17.41 12.11 10.12
C VAL A 648 -18.90 12.00 9.79
N PHE A 649 -19.50 10.81 9.99
CA PHE A 649 -20.94 10.59 9.85
C PHE A 649 -21.75 11.52 10.76
N ALA A 650 -21.40 11.60 12.02
CA ALA A 650 -22.12 12.42 13.00
C ALA A 650 -22.10 13.93 12.61
N ILE A 651 -20.94 14.42 12.15
CA ILE A 651 -20.78 15.81 11.74
C ILE A 651 -21.58 16.09 10.46
N THR A 652 -21.45 15.27 9.45
CA THR A 652 -22.09 15.47 8.14
C THR A 652 -23.60 15.28 8.20
N SER A 653 -24.10 14.35 9.01
CA SER A 653 -25.53 14.16 9.24
C SER A 653 -26.19 15.37 9.86
N ARG A 654 -25.51 16.10 10.75
CA ARG A 654 -26.03 17.35 11.33
C ARG A 654 -26.26 18.42 10.26
N GLU A 655 -25.33 18.57 9.32
CA GLU A 655 -25.48 19.54 8.22
C GLU A 655 -26.61 19.13 7.26
N TYR A 656 -26.75 17.85 6.95
CA TYR A 656 -27.88 17.34 6.18
C TYR A 656 -29.24 17.69 6.83
N TYR A 657 -29.39 17.41 8.15
CA TYR A 657 -30.63 17.75 8.88
C TYR A 657 -30.95 19.24 8.88
N LYS A 658 -29.93 20.13 8.91
CA LYS A 658 -30.15 21.58 8.82
C LYS A 658 -30.69 22.01 7.47
N ILE A 659 -30.31 21.30 6.39
CA ILE A 659 -30.76 21.63 5.02
C ILE A 659 -32.19 21.16 4.78
N VAL A 660 -32.52 19.95 5.27
CA VAL A 660 -33.85 19.34 5.05
C VAL A 660 -34.93 19.92 5.96
N LYS A 661 -34.57 20.44 7.13
CA LYS A 661 -35.48 21.11 8.07
C LYS A 661 -35.96 22.46 7.53
#